data_d2806f410a68c1f1f7459513585b0298
#
_entry.id   d2806f410a68c1f1f7459513585b0298
#
_cell.length_a   1.000
_cell.length_b   1.000
_cell.length_c   1.000
_cell.angle_alpha   90.00
_cell.angle_beta   90.00
_cell.angle_gamma   90.00
#
_symmetry.space_group_name_H-M   'P 1'
#
loop_
_entity.id
_entity.type
_entity.pdbx_description
1 polymer ?
#
loop_
_entity_poly.entity_id
_entity_poly.type
_entity_poly.pdbx_seq_one_letter_code
_entity_poly.pdbx_strand_id
1 'polypeptide(L)'
;MNKIFDGKRYWLVGGAMGTMLQKSGLKLGERPDLLSITHPDVVERINRAYVEVGSDLICANTFGSNAKKLAGCGYTVEEVVAAGIGTAKRAAAGTAARVMLDVGPIGELLEPAGVLKFEEAYEIYKEVVLAGWRAGADLVKFATMTDLYEIKAAVLAAKENTPLPVLVSMTFEENGRAFTGCTVESFAITAEGLGVDGVGINCSLGPAEIYPMAQRLCAATSLPVFIKPNAGLPDPATGRYSIGPKEFCDELERFKALGISAVGGCCGTTPEYLALLAKAFKQDTPVHREPVRRSAVCTPTRTVEIDTVRVIGERINPTGKKRFKEALRDGDMDYILSQAVEQAGAGADILDVNVGLPEIDEQEMMIRAVKAVQSVCDLPLQLDSTRADVLEAGLRVYNGKPIVNSVNGEQAVLDRLLPICKKYGAAVVGLTLDENGIPALAEQRFALAQKIVAAAEAAGIPREDVYIDCLTLTASAQQEAVRETLKAVRMVKERLGVKTVLGVSNISFGLPCREQVNTSFLTLAMAHGLDLPIINPNAEAMMAAVASFKVLYNIDRDSREYLARYAGQAAVQPAAQQTVTLYDAVLQGLKAAAAQAARTALQAKSPEELVNEVLIPALDTVGAGFEKGVLFLPQLLQSAGAAQAAFEVVKDAIAASGKKSGGKGKIIVATVKGDIHDIGKNIVKTLLENYGYDVLDLGRDVPAETVVKAAQEHGVRLVGLSALMTTTLGSMEETICALRRAGLSCQVMVGGAVLTPEYAMHIGADYYAKDAKQSVDIAREVLG
;
A
#
# COMPACT_ATOMS: atom_id res chain seq x y z
N MET A 1 19.56 16.99 -14.82
CA MET A 1 19.60 15.81 -13.93
C MET A 1 20.36 14.71 -14.62
N ASN A 2 21.43 14.18 -13.99
CA ASN A 2 22.15 13.02 -14.53
C ASN A 2 21.21 11.80 -14.36
N LYS A 3 20.64 11.34 -15.46
CA LYS A 3 19.86 10.07 -15.46
C LYS A 3 20.81 8.95 -15.04
N ILE A 4 20.40 8.14 -14.05
CA ILE A 4 21.16 6.94 -13.62
C ILE A 4 21.30 6.01 -14.81
N PHE A 5 20.18 5.75 -15.48
CA PHE A 5 20.11 4.85 -16.65
C PHE A 5 20.00 5.69 -17.92
N ASP A 6 20.96 5.54 -18.83
CA ASP A 6 21.04 6.33 -20.08
C ASP A 6 20.31 5.68 -21.27
N GLY A 7 19.77 4.47 -21.07
CA GLY A 7 19.06 3.70 -22.11
C GLY A 7 19.96 3.16 -23.23
N LYS A 8 21.28 3.39 -23.16
CA LYS A 8 22.24 2.99 -24.19
C LYS A 8 22.82 1.59 -23.95
N ARG A 9 22.79 1.12 -22.73
CA ARG A 9 23.28 -0.19 -22.32
C ARG A 9 22.51 -0.72 -21.12
N TYR A 10 22.57 -2.03 -20.92
CA TYR A 10 22.12 -2.61 -19.67
C TYR A 10 23.10 -2.30 -18.53
N TRP A 11 22.54 -2.01 -17.37
CA TRP A 11 23.30 -1.80 -16.14
C TRP A 11 23.29 -3.07 -15.29
N LEU A 12 24.44 -3.42 -14.74
CA LEU A 12 24.58 -4.57 -13.85
C LEU A 12 24.58 -4.10 -12.40
N VAL A 13 23.64 -4.59 -11.62
CA VAL A 13 23.50 -4.31 -10.18
C VAL A 13 24.11 -5.46 -9.39
N GLY A 14 24.94 -5.18 -8.40
CA GLY A 14 25.63 -6.19 -7.59
C GLY A 14 24.69 -7.24 -6.96
N GLY A 15 25.28 -8.38 -6.59
CA GLY A 15 24.58 -9.53 -6.02
C GLY A 15 24.33 -9.42 -4.51
N ALA A 16 24.13 -10.56 -3.86
CA ALA A 16 23.77 -10.68 -2.46
C ALA A 16 24.94 -10.41 -1.51
N MET A 17 24.87 -9.34 -0.72
CA MET A 17 25.82 -9.07 0.37
C MET A 17 25.68 -10.12 1.49
N GLY A 18 24.49 -10.35 2.00
CA GLY A 18 24.21 -11.27 3.11
C GLY A 18 24.68 -12.70 2.82
N THR A 19 24.39 -13.25 1.63
CA THR A 19 24.85 -14.59 1.22
C THR A 19 26.40 -14.68 1.23
N MET A 20 27.08 -13.63 0.77
CA MET A 20 28.54 -13.61 0.76
C MET A 20 29.14 -13.46 2.15
N LEU A 21 28.51 -12.68 3.02
CA LEU A 21 28.91 -12.56 4.43
C LEU A 21 28.75 -13.90 5.17
N GLN A 22 27.64 -14.61 4.96
CA GLN A 22 27.43 -15.96 5.51
C GLN A 22 28.52 -16.94 5.05
N LYS A 23 28.87 -16.94 3.76
CA LYS A 23 30.00 -17.74 3.24
C LYS A 23 31.35 -17.33 3.82
N SER A 24 31.48 -16.10 4.30
CA SER A 24 32.67 -15.56 4.94
C SER A 24 32.68 -15.73 6.47
N GLY A 25 31.69 -16.44 7.05
CA GLY A 25 31.67 -16.81 8.46
C GLY A 25 30.78 -15.94 9.32
N LEU A 26 29.86 -15.12 8.77
CA LEU A 26 28.81 -14.43 9.54
C LEU A 26 27.98 -15.46 10.31
N LYS A 27 27.93 -15.31 11.64
CA LYS A 27 27.20 -16.21 12.53
C LYS A 27 25.74 -15.84 12.61
N LEU A 28 24.92 -16.82 12.97
CA LEU A 28 23.51 -16.63 13.22
C LEU A 28 23.30 -15.60 14.34
N GLY A 29 22.42 -14.60 14.11
CA GLY A 29 22.13 -13.54 15.06
C GLY A 29 23.11 -12.35 15.04
N GLU A 30 24.21 -12.42 14.28
CA GLU A 30 25.06 -11.26 14.06
C GLU A 30 24.40 -10.29 13.09
N ARG A 31 24.58 -8.99 13.34
CA ARG A 31 24.07 -7.93 12.43
C ARG A 31 25.04 -7.72 11.28
N PRO A 32 24.63 -8.00 10.02
CA PRO A 32 25.54 -7.92 8.86
C PRO A 32 26.16 -6.54 8.68
N ASP A 33 25.42 -5.47 8.96
CA ASP A 33 25.83 -4.08 8.78
C ASP A 33 27.05 -3.72 9.62
N LEU A 34 27.16 -4.28 10.84
CA LEU A 34 28.26 -4.03 11.77
C LEU A 34 29.59 -4.58 11.28
N LEU A 35 29.59 -5.55 10.35
CA LEU A 35 30.83 -6.05 9.77
C LEU A 35 31.59 -4.99 8.98
N SER A 36 30.90 -3.94 8.52
CA SER A 36 31.57 -2.79 7.90
C SER A 36 32.49 -2.04 8.85
N ILE A 37 32.27 -2.14 10.18
CA ILE A 37 33.12 -1.59 11.24
C ILE A 37 34.08 -2.64 11.77
N THR A 38 33.58 -3.83 12.11
CA THR A 38 34.35 -4.86 12.82
C THR A 38 35.26 -5.68 11.90
N HIS A 39 34.84 -5.90 10.64
CA HIS A 39 35.58 -6.69 9.63
C HIS A 39 35.50 -5.99 8.26
N PRO A 40 35.99 -4.74 8.12
CA PRO A 40 35.82 -3.93 6.92
C PRO A 40 36.52 -4.54 5.70
N ASP A 41 37.61 -5.29 5.88
CA ASP A 41 38.33 -6.00 4.84
C ASP A 41 37.47 -7.11 4.19
N VAL A 42 36.63 -7.78 4.95
CA VAL A 42 35.70 -8.81 4.43
C VAL A 42 34.64 -8.15 3.54
N VAL A 43 34.01 -7.07 4.02
CA VAL A 43 32.98 -6.35 3.28
C VAL A 43 33.55 -5.71 2.01
N GLU A 44 34.75 -5.11 2.09
CA GLU A 44 35.45 -4.54 0.95
C GLU A 44 35.76 -5.60 -0.10
N ARG A 45 36.30 -6.75 0.31
CA ARG A 45 36.59 -7.87 -0.60
C ARG A 45 35.37 -8.38 -1.34
N ILE A 46 34.21 -8.47 -0.66
CA ILE A 46 32.95 -8.87 -1.29
C ILE A 46 32.51 -7.84 -2.33
N ASN A 47 32.52 -6.56 -1.99
CA ASN A 47 32.19 -5.48 -2.93
C ASN A 47 33.15 -5.47 -4.12
N ARG A 48 34.46 -5.65 -3.89
CA ARG A 48 35.49 -5.72 -4.94
C ARG A 48 35.24 -6.88 -5.90
N ALA A 49 34.85 -8.04 -5.38
CA ALA A 49 34.51 -9.20 -6.22
C ALA A 49 33.32 -8.90 -7.17
N TYR A 50 32.32 -8.15 -6.72
CA TYR A 50 31.23 -7.70 -7.58
C TYR A 50 31.66 -6.64 -8.59
N VAL A 51 32.55 -5.73 -8.23
CA VAL A 51 33.11 -4.75 -9.17
C VAL A 51 33.95 -5.44 -10.25
N GLU A 52 34.82 -6.41 -9.88
CA GLU A 52 35.69 -7.14 -10.78
C GLU A 52 34.92 -7.95 -11.84
N VAL A 53 33.77 -8.52 -11.51
CA VAL A 53 32.90 -9.19 -12.48
C VAL A 53 32.07 -8.23 -13.32
N GLY A 54 32.21 -6.92 -13.08
CA GLY A 54 31.66 -5.87 -13.93
C GLY A 54 30.37 -5.25 -13.43
N SER A 55 30.02 -5.29 -12.15
CA SER A 55 28.86 -4.55 -11.62
C SER A 55 29.06 -3.05 -11.78
N ASP A 56 28.04 -2.36 -12.30
CA ASP A 56 28.03 -0.91 -12.49
C ASP A 56 27.50 -0.18 -11.24
N LEU A 57 26.61 -0.85 -10.51
CA LEU A 57 26.01 -0.38 -9.26
C LEU A 57 26.26 -1.40 -8.17
N ILE A 58 26.94 -1.02 -7.09
CA ILE A 58 27.20 -1.89 -5.94
C ILE A 58 26.46 -1.39 -4.69
N CYS A 59 25.88 -2.34 -3.96
CA CYS A 59 25.19 -2.05 -2.71
C CYS A 59 26.19 -1.91 -1.57
N ALA A 60 26.17 -0.80 -0.85
CA ALA A 60 26.85 -0.72 0.43
C ALA A 60 26.20 -1.70 1.42
N ASN A 61 26.96 -2.14 2.42
CA ASN A 61 26.44 -3.01 3.47
C ASN A 61 25.73 -2.20 4.55
N THR A 62 24.53 -1.68 4.20
CA THR A 62 23.74 -0.72 4.99
C THR A 62 22.24 -1.05 5.04
N PHE A 63 21.84 -2.25 4.63
CA PHE A 63 20.43 -2.63 4.46
C PHE A 63 19.62 -2.54 5.77
N GLY A 64 20.22 -2.89 6.91
CA GLY A 64 19.59 -2.82 8.23
C GLY A 64 20.01 -1.61 9.05
N SER A 65 20.72 -0.62 8.48
CA SER A 65 21.37 0.47 9.21
C SER A 65 20.41 1.60 9.60
N ASN A 66 19.30 1.27 10.26
CA ASN A 66 18.37 2.28 10.81
C ASN A 66 18.31 2.23 12.34
N ALA A 67 17.84 3.31 12.97
CA ALA A 67 17.83 3.47 14.42
C ALA A 67 17.13 2.33 15.17
N LYS A 68 16.02 1.79 14.63
CA LYS A 68 15.28 0.68 15.25
C LYS A 68 16.09 -0.62 15.24
N LYS A 69 16.67 -0.96 14.10
CA LYS A 69 17.47 -2.20 13.91
C LYS A 69 18.84 -2.12 14.59
N LEU A 70 19.43 -0.94 14.74
CA LEU A 70 20.70 -0.74 15.42
C LEU A 70 20.57 -0.53 16.93
N ALA A 71 19.34 -0.47 17.47
CA ALA A 71 19.15 -0.26 18.89
C ALA A 71 19.98 -1.26 19.74
N GLY A 72 20.77 -0.72 20.71
CA GLY A 72 21.60 -1.51 21.59
C GLY A 72 22.89 -2.11 20.99
N CYS A 73 23.27 -1.77 19.74
CA CYS A 73 24.50 -2.29 19.11
C CYS A 73 25.79 -1.54 19.52
N GLY A 74 25.68 -0.40 20.18
CA GLY A 74 26.83 0.42 20.60
C GLY A 74 27.37 1.38 19.56
N TYR A 75 26.76 1.43 18.35
CA TYR A 75 27.12 2.34 17.27
C TYR A 75 25.91 3.18 16.83
N THR A 76 26.18 4.36 16.29
CA THR A 76 25.17 5.25 15.71
C THR A 76 24.87 4.84 14.25
N VAL A 77 23.72 5.30 13.74
CA VAL A 77 23.37 5.14 12.30
C VAL A 77 24.46 5.75 11.41
N GLU A 78 24.97 6.94 11.77
CA GLU A 78 25.99 7.64 10.98
C GLU A 78 27.30 6.84 10.92
N GLU A 79 27.77 6.26 12.03
CA GLU A 79 28.99 5.43 12.04
C GLU A 79 28.86 4.17 11.18
N VAL A 80 27.72 3.45 11.29
CA VAL A 80 27.50 2.21 10.53
C VAL A 80 27.37 2.51 9.04
N VAL A 81 26.55 3.50 8.68
CA VAL A 81 26.35 3.91 7.28
C VAL A 81 27.64 4.43 6.67
N ALA A 82 28.42 5.27 7.39
CA ALA A 82 29.68 5.79 6.89
C ALA A 82 30.70 4.65 6.65
N ALA A 83 30.77 3.66 7.55
CA ALA A 83 31.61 2.49 7.38
C ALA A 83 31.21 1.65 6.15
N GLY A 84 29.88 1.40 5.99
CA GLY A 84 29.35 0.64 4.85
C GLY A 84 29.61 1.31 3.50
N ILE A 85 29.36 2.63 3.40
CA ILE A 85 29.69 3.41 2.20
C ILE A 85 31.21 3.47 1.97
N GLY A 86 32.01 3.65 3.02
CA GLY A 86 33.45 3.71 2.94
C GLY A 86 34.08 2.43 2.37
N THR A 87 33.65 1.25 2.83
CA THR A 87 34.11 -0.05 2.30
C THR A 87 33.73 -0.21 0.81
N ALA A 88 32.50 0.15 0.44
CA ALA A 88 32.04 0.09 -0.95
C ALA A 88 32.82 1.07 -1.86
N LYS A 89 33.08 2.31 -1.41
CA LYS A 89 33.88 3.30 -2.15
C LYS A 89 35.33 2.85 -2.37
N ARG A 90 35.96 2.24 -1.37
CA ARG A 90 37.31 1.66 -1.55
C ARG A 90 37.33 0.51 -2.55
N ALA A 91 36.29 -0.33 -2.52
CA ALA A 91 36.15 -1.42 -3.50
C ALA A 91 35.93 -0.90 -4.92
N ALA A 92 35.21 0.20 -5.09
CA ALA A 92 34.93 0.84 -6.39
C ALA A 92 36.07 1.75 -6.89
N ALA A 93 37.09 2.02 -6.06
CA ALA A 93 38.13 2.99 -6.39
C ALA A 93 38.86 2.61 -7.69
N GLY A 94 39.08 3.59 -8.59
CA GLY A 94 39.70 3.39 -9.88
C GLY A 94 38.78 2.78 -10.96
N THR A 95 37.50 2.58 -10.68
CA THR A 95 36.52 2.05 -11.63
C THR A 95 35.38 3.07 -11.87
N ALA A 96 34.49 2.76 -12.83
CA ALA A 96 33.27 3.55 -13.08
C ALA A 96 32.06 3.09 -12.25
N ALA A 97 32.21 2.12 -11.35
CA ALA A 97 31.14 1.60 -10.51
C ALA A 97 30.66 2.67 -9.53
N ARG A 98 29.35 2.80 -9.36
CA ARG A 98 28.70 3.72 -8.42
C ARG A 98 28.25 2.98 -7.17
N VAL A 99 28.34 3.65 -6.03
CA VAL A 99 27.97 3.11 -4.72
C VAL A 99 26.56 3.54 -4.35
N MET A 100 25.69 2.56 -4.15
CA MET A 100 24.33 2.77 -3.67
C MET A 100 24.29 2.66 -2.15
N LEU A 101 23.68 3.65 -1.49
CA LEU A 101 23.15 3.47 -0.15
C LEU A 101 21.98 2.49 -0.23
N ASP A 102 22.16 1.28 0.26
CA ASP A 102 21.14 0.21 0.22
C ASP A 102 20.36 0.21 1.54
N VAL A 103 19.06 0.48 1.48
CA VAL A 103 18.21 0.68 2.66
C VAL A 103 17.00 -0.24 2.58
N GLY A 104 16.84 -1.08 3.58
CA GLY A 104 15.69 -1.98 3.71
C GLY A 104 14.54 -1.38 4.51
N PRO A 105 13.44 -2.14 4.68
CA PRO A 105 12.33 -1.75 5.55
C PRO A 105 12.79 -1.50 6.99
N ILE A 106 12.07 -0.65 7.72
CA ILE A 106 12.34 -0.36 9.15
C ILE A 106 12.17 -1.64 9.99
N GLY A 107 11.21 -2.48 9.62
CA GLY A 107 10.89 -3.72 10.32
C GLY A 107 9.66 -3.61 11.23
N GLU A 108 8.95 -2.50 11.17
CA GLU A 108 7.66 -2.27 11.83
C GLU A 108 6.67 -1.72 10.80
N LEU A 109 5.40 -2.17 10.86
CA LEU A 109 4.36 -1.63 9.98
C LEU A 109 3.89 -0.25 10.44
N LEU A 110 3.57 0.59 9.44
CA LEU A 110 2.98 1.90 9.69
C LEU A 110 1.49 1.78 10.06
N GLU A 111 0.97 2.78 10.82
CA GLU A 111 -0.46 2.92 11.05
C GLU A 111 -1.25 3.00 9.72
N PRO A 112 -2.44 2.38 9.63
CA PRO A 112 -3.20 1.67 10.67
C PRO A 112 -2.86 0.18 10.78
N ALA A 113 -2.01 -0.39 9.92
CA ALA A 113 -1.67 -1.79 9.90
C ALA A 113 -0.71 -2.20 11.03
N GLY A 114 0.05 -1.24 11.55
CA GLY A 114 0.97 -1.40 12.68
C GLY A 114 0.91 -0.22 13.64
N VAL A 115 2.00 -0.01 14.37
CA VAL A 115 2.10 1.01 15.43
C VAL A 115 3.00 2.19 15.05
N LEU A 116 3.76 2.09 13.97
CA LEU A 116 4.72 3.12 13.57
C LEU A 116 4.00 4.28 12.88
N LYS A 117 4.21 5.50 13.38
CA LYS A 117 3.65 6.70 12.75
C LYS A 117 4.42 7.07 11.48
N PHE A 118 3.74 7.65 10.50
CA PHE A 118 4.35 8.09 9.24
C PHE A 118 5.54 9.03 9.46
N GLU A 119 5.40 10.02 10.34
CA GLU A 119 6.46 10.98 10.61
C GLU A 119 7.66 10.33 11.34
N GLU A 120 7.42 9.35 12.18
CA GLU A 120 8.50 8.58 12.81
C GLU A 120 9.28 7.77 11.76
N ALA A 121 8.58 7.10 10.85
CA ALA A 121 9.22 6.41 9.73
C ALA A 121 10.01 7.37 8.84
N TYR A 122 9.45 8.54 8.53
CA TYR A 122 10.11 9.58 7.75
C TYR A 122 11.42 10.04 8.44
N GLU A 123 11.42 10.34 9.74
CA GLU A 123 12.63 10.78 10.45
C GLU A 123 13.68 9.67 10.54
N ILE A 124 13.28 8.41 10.71
CA ILE A 124 14.20 7.26 10.67
C ILE A 124 14.89 7.17 9.30
N TYR A 125 14.14 7.26 8.20
CA TYR A 125 14.74 7.24 6.85
C TYR A 125 15.59 8.47 6.57
N LYS A 126 15.18 9.64 7.03
CA LYS A 126 15.93 10.89 6.89
C LYS A 126 17.31 10.81 7.55
N GLU A 127 17.40 10.23 8.75
CA GLU A 127 18.68 10.00 9.41
C GLU A 127 19.62 9.14 8.53
N VAL A 128 19.10 8.02 8.00
CA VAL A 128 19.88 7.09 7.17
C VAL A 128 20.33 7.73 5.85
N VAL A 129 19.43 8.43 5.15
CA VAL A 129 19.78 9.03 3.84
C VAL A 129 20.73 10.21 3.98
N LEU A 130 20.62 11.02 5.05
CA LEU A 130 21.56 12.06 5.36
C LEU A 130 22.96 11.52 5.68
N ALA A 131 23.04 10.45 6.49
CA ALA A 131 24.29 9.78 6.78
C ALA A 131 24.95 9.23 5.50
N GLY A 132 24.17 8.57 4.62
CA GLY A 132 24.65 8.06 3.35
C GLY A 132 25.14 9.14 2.39
N TRP A 133 24.41 10.23 2.29
CA TRP A 133 24.80 11.39 1.47
C TRP A 133 26.10 12.01 1.96
N ARG A 134 26.23 12.27 3.27
CA ARG A 134 27.46 12.79 3.88
C ARG A 134 28.66 11.87 3.68
N ALA A 135 28.43 10.54 3.73
CA ALA A 135 29.44 9.53 3.48
C ALA A 135 29.82 9.41 1.99
N GLY A 136 29.14 10.11 1.07
CA GLY A 136 29.45 10.16 -0.35
C GLY A 136 28.80 9.05 -1.19
N ALA A 137 27.65 8.53 -0.81
CA ALA A 137 26.85 7.67 -1.69
C ALA A 137 26.51 8.37 -3.00
N ASP A 138 26.48 7.64 -4.12
CA ASP A 138 26.15 8.19 -5.44
C ASP A 138 24.64 8.21 -5.71
N LEU A 139 23.88 7.36 -5.03
CA LEU A 139 22.42 7.26 -5.09
C LEU A 139 21.93 6.47 -3.88
N VAL A 140 20.62 6.53 -3.61
CA VAL A 140 19.95 5.68 -2.62
C VAL A 140 19.06 4.65 -3.32
N LYS A 141 19.03 3.43 -2.80
CA LYS A 141 18.11 2.38 -3.20
C LYS A 141 17.34 1.88 -1.98
N PHE A 142 16.03 2.11 -1.96
CA PHE A 142 15.13 1.46 -1.02
C PHE A 142 14.78 0.08 -1.58
N ALA A 143 15.17 -0.98 -0.89
CA ALA A 143 15.15 -2.34 -1.39
C ALA A 143 14.30 -3.27 -0.55
N THR A 144 13.68 -4.26 -1.20
CA THR A 144 12.89 -5.30 -0.54
C THR A 144 11.75 -4.71 0.28
N MET A 145 11.18 -3.60 -0.21
CA MET A 145 10.06 -2.95 0.45
C MET A 145 8.79 -3.79 0.31
N THR A 146 7.99 -3.82 1.37
CA THR A 146 6.77 -4.64 1.46
C THR A 146 5.52 -3.81 1.65
N ASP A 147 5.69 -2.50 1.92
CA ASP A 147 4.60 -1.55 2.17
C ASP A 147 4.78 -0.28 1.34
N LEU A 148 3.71 0.09 0.60
CA LEU A 148 3.71 1.29 -0.25
C LEU A 148 3.77 2.58 0.58
N TYR A 149 3.17 2.58 1.78
CA TYR A 149 3.17 3.75 2.64
C TYR A 149 4.56 4.00 3.25
N GLU A 150 5.27 2.93 3.59
CA GLU A 150 6.67 3.00 4.01
C GLU A 150 7.58 3.51 2.88
N ILE A 151 7.36 3.05 1.63
CA ILE A 151 8.07 3.58 0.44
C ILE A 151 7.88 5.09 0.33
N LYS A 152 6.66 5.58 0.51
CA LYS A 152 6.38 7.02 0.43
C LYS A 152 7.16 7.80 1.48
N ALA A 153 7.19 7.33 2.74
CA ALA A 153 7.98 7.96 3.80
C ALA A 153 9.48 8.00 3.44
N ALA A 154 10.02 6.89 2.95
CA ALA A 154 11.42 6.75 2.56
C ALA A 154 11.79 7.67 1.37
N VAL A 155 10.96 7.70 0.33
CA VAL A 155 11.18 8.54 -0.86
C VAL A 155 11.11 10.02 -0.52
N LEU A 156 10.11 10.45 0.26
CA LEU A 156 10.00 11.84 0.72
C LEU A 156 11.20 12.22 1.58
N ALA A 157 11.63 11.37 2.51
CA ALA A 157 12.80 11.61 3.34
C ALA A 157 14.07 11.82 2.49
N ALA A 158 14.26 11.03 1.44
CA ALA A 158 15.39 11.19 0.53
C ALA A 158 15.30 12.48 -0.30
N LYS A 159 14.15 12.72 -0.95
CA LYS A 159 13.99 13.83 -1.89
C LYS A 159 13.90 15.21 -1.25
N GLU A 160 13.37 15.30 -0.03
CA GLU A 160 13.30 16.56 0.71
C GLU A 160 14.65 16.97 1.34
N ASN A 161 15.55 16.00 1.61
CA ASN A 161 16.75 16.26 2.40
C ASN A 161 18.07 16.03 1.66
N THR A 162 18.07 15.41 0.48
CA THR A 162 19.29 15.10 -0.29
C THR A 162 19.07 15.30 -1.79
N PRO A 163 20.15 15.59 -2.57
CA PRO A 163 20.09 15.59 -4.03
C PRO A 163 20.28 14.18 -4.63
N LEU A 164 20.34 13.11 -3.82
CA LEU A 164 20.62 11.78 -4.31
C LEU A 164 19.51 11.29 -5.24
N PRO A 165 19.84 10.68 -6.37
CA PRO A 165 18.89 9.91 -7.16
C PRO A 165 18.33 8.76 -6.33
N VAL A 166 17.04 8.43 -6.57
CA VAL A 166 16.31 7.45 -5.76
C VAL A 166 15.86 6.28 -6.62
N LEU A 167 16.28 5.08 -6.28
CA LEU A 167 15.75 3.82 -6.79
C LEU A 167 14.88 3.15 -5.73
N VAL A 168 13.78 2.54 -6.15
CA VAL A 168 12.90 1.80 -5.24
C VAL A 168 12.61 0.42 -5.80
N SER A 169 12.70 -0.61 -4.97
CA SER A 169 12.23 -1.95 -5.34
C SER A 169 11.35 -2.54 -4.25
N MET A 170 10.29 -3.18 -4.72
CA MET A 170 9.34 -3.89 -3.88
C MET A 170 9.48 -5.39 -4.08
N THR A 171 9.15 -6.14 -3.05
CA THR A 171 9.07 -7.59 -3.11
C THR A 171 7.60 -8.02 -3.17
N PHE A 172 7.32 -9.03 -3.96
CA PHE A 172 5.97 -9.56 -4.18
C PHE A 172 5.94 -11.06 -3.91
N GLU A 173 4.78 -11.55 -3.53
CA GLU A 173 4.46 -12.97 -3.44
C GLU A 173 4.03 -13.49 -4.83
N GLU A 174 3.88 -14.82 -4.98
CA GLU A 174 3.49 -15.46 -6.24
C GLU A 174 2.15 -14.94 -6.81
N ASN A 175 1.24 -14.50 -5.95
CA ASN A 175 -0.03 -13.88 -6.35
C ASN A 175 0.13 -12.47 -6.99
N GLY A 176 1.35 -11.95 -7.05
CA GLY A 176 1.66 -10.63 -7.60
C GLY A 176 1.27 -9.47 -6.69
N ARG A 177 1.17 -9.71 -5.38
CA ARG A 177 0.92 -8.67 -4.36
C ARG A 177 2.06 -8.66 -3.34
N ALA A 178 2.34 -7.47 -2.81
CA ALA A 178 3.24 -7.34 -1.68
C ALA A 178 2.55 -7.78 -0.37
N PHE A 179 3.29 -7.98 0.69
CA PHE A 179 2.80 -8.43 2.00
C PHE A 179 1.59 -7.62 2.53
N THR A 180 1.58 -6.31 2.34
CA THR A 180 0.46 -5.43 2.72
C THR A 180 -0.68 -5.39 1.70
N GLY A 181 -0.61 -6.20 0.64
CA GLY A 181 -1.62 -6.28 -0.42
C GLY A 181 -1.37 -5.36 -1.61
N CYS A 182 -0.28 -4.58 -1.62
CA CYS A 182 0.04 -3.65 -2.70
C CYS A 182 0.19 -4.38 -4.04
N THR A 183 -0.44 -3.84 -5.09
CA THR A 183 -0.32 -4.36 -6.46
C THR A 183 0.92 -3.80 -7.16
N VAL A 184 1.38 -4.50 -8.19
CA VAL A 184 2.49 -4.05 -9.04
C VAL A 184 2.17 -2.71 -9.70
N GLU A 185 0.92 -2.51 -10.16
CA GLU A 185 0.46 -1.29 -10.80
C GLU A 185 0.41 -0.11 -9.82
N SER A 186 -0.14 -0.32 -8.62
CA SER A 186 -0.20 0.73 -7.58
C SER A 186 1.19 1.17 -7.14
N PHE A 187 2.13 0.22 -7.00
CA PHE A 187 3.54 0.52 -6.74
C PHE A 187 4.14 1.37 -7.86
N ALA A 188 3.97 0.94 -9.12
CA ALA A 188 4.52 1.63 -10.28
C ALA A 188 4.02 3.08 -10.37
N ILE A 189 2.69 3.28 -10.30
CA ILE A 189 2.02 4.57 -10.44
C ILE A 189 2.40 5.52 -9.30
N THR A 190 2.44 5.02 -8.06
CA THR A 190 2.80 5.83 -6.89
C THR A 190 4.28 6.22 -6.94
N ALA A 191 5.18 5.29 -7.21
CA ALA A 191 6.61 5.57 -7.29
C ALA A 191 6.94 6.56 -8.42
N GLU A 192 6.32 6.41 -9.60
CA GLU A 192 6.47 7.35 -10.72
C GLU A 192 5.94 8.74 -10.35
N GLY A 193 4.79 8.83 -9.70
CA GLY A 193 4.22 10.08 -9.20
C GLY A 193 5.16 10.79 -8.23
N LEU A 194 5.72 10.08 -7.26
CA LEU A 194 6.72 10.57 -6.31
C LEU A 194 8.05 10.98 -6.98
N GLY A 195 8.21 10.68 -8.27
CA GLY A 195 9.35 11.10 -9.08
C GLY A 195 10.65 10.39 -8.72
N VAL A 196 10.62 9.09 -8.44
CA VAL A 196 11.83 8.28 -8.29
C VAL A 196 12.54 8.11 -9.64
N ASP A 197 13.82 7.76 -9.64
CA ASP A 197 14.65 7.66 -10.84
C ASP A 197 14.62 6.26 -11.47
N GLY A 198 14.06 5.28 -10.78
CA GLY A 198 13.84 3.93 -11.29
C GLY A 198 13.13 3.03 -10.27
N VAL A 199 12.43 2.04 -10.80
CA VAL A 199 11.65 1.08 -10.00
C VAL A 199 12.09 -0.35 -10.30
N GLY A 200 11.89 -1.27 -9.35
CA GLY A 200 12.29 -2.64 -9.57
C GLY A 200 11.55 -3.66 -8.72
N ILE A 201 11.83 -4.91 -9.00
CA ILE A 201 11.39 -6.06 -8.20
C ILE A 201 12.63 -6.78 -7.73
N ASN A 202 12.72 -7.10 -6.45
CA ASN A 202 13.83 -7.86 -5.91
C ASN A 202 13.38 -8.82 -4.80
N CYS A 203 14.20 -9.86 -4.60
CA CYS A 203 14.03 -10.86 -3.54
C CYS A 203 12.74 -11.71 -3.67
N SER A 204 12.40 -12.45 -2.64
CA SER A 204 11.30 -13.43 -2.47
C SER A 204 11.36 -14.60 -3.43
N LEU A 205 11.32 -14.37 -4.71
CA LEU A 205 11.08 -15.35 -5.78
C LEU A 205 12.26 -15.46 -6.74
N GLY A 206 12.29 -16.55 -7.49
CA GLY A 206 13.22 -16.76 -8.60
C GLY A 206 12.84 -16.00 -9.88
N PRO A 207 13.68 -16.06 -10.93
CA PRO A 207 13.43 -15.34 -12.17
C PRO A 207 12.11 -15.72 -12.86
N ALA A 208 11.76 -17.00 -12.89
CA ALA A 208 10.59 -17.50 -13.59
C ALA A 208 9.28 -16.92 -12.96
N GLU A 209 9.19 -16.93 -11.64
CA GLU A 209 8.04 -16.45 -10.88
C GLU A 209 7.92 -14.92 -10.94
N ILE A 210 9.05 -14.19 -10.99
CA ILE A 210 9.06 -12.72 -11.10
C ILE A 210 8.68 -12.24 -12.51
N TYR A 211 8.87 -13.03 -13.54
CA TYR A 211 8.68 -12.60 -14.93
C TYR A 211 7.30 -11.99 -15.22
N PRO A 212 6.16 -12.60 -14.82
CA PRO A 212 4.84 -12.01 -15.04
C PRO A 212 4.67 -10.65 -14.34
N MET A 213 5.24 -10.50 -13.15
CA MET A 213 5.17 -9.24 -12.39
C MET A 213 6.05 -8.16 -13.03
N ALA A 214 7.23 -8.52 -13.52
CA ALA A 214 8.09 -7.62 -14.28
C ALA A 214 7.42 -7.13 -15.56
N GLN A 215 6.67 -8.00 -16.25
CA GLN A 215 5.86 -7.62 -17.41
C GLN A 215 4.81 -6.58 -17.04
N ARG A 216 4.06 -6.79 -15.95
CA ARG A 216 3.08 -5.83 -15.41
C ARG A 216 3.75 -4.52 -15.02
N LEU A 217 4.88 -4.57 -14.30
CA LEU A 217 5.63 -3.38 -13.92
C LEU A 217 6.09 -2.58 -15.14
N CYS A 218 6.67 -3.23 -16.13
CA CYS A 218 7.10 -2.59 -17.36
C CYS A 218 5.94 -1.96 -18.15
N ALA A 219 4.74 -2.54 -18.08
CA ALA A 219 3.55 -2.00 -18.72
C ALA A 219 2.93 -0.84 -17.94
N ALA A 220 3.19 -0.73 -16.63
CA ALA A 220 2.54 0.25 -15.74
C ALA A 220 3.34 1.54 -15.52
N THR A 221 4.62 1.61 -15.91
CA THR A 221 5.48 2.79 -15.68
C THR A 221 6.31 3.16 -16.89
N SER A 222 6.62 4.45 -17.01
CA SER A 222 7.61 4.98 -17.97
C SER A 222 9.04 4.99 -17.41
N LEU A 223 9.21 4.74 -16.11
CA LEU A 223 10.51 4.75 -15.44
C LEU A 223 11.40 3.60 -15.89
N PRO A 224 12.72 3.74 -15.78
CA PRO A 224 13.66 2.64 -15.88
C PRO A 224 13.31 1.52 -14.89
N VAL A 225 13.32 0.27 -15.37
CA VAL A 225 12.99 -0.90 -14.56
C VAL A 225 14.24 -1.74 -14.31
N PHE A 226 14.47 -2.15 -13.07
CA PHE A 226 15.56 -3.07 -12.70
C PHE A 226 15.03 -4.31 -11.98
N ILE A 227 15.65 -5.46 -12.25
CA ILE A 227 15.21 -6.75 -11.74
C ILE A 227 16.37 -7.46 -11.02
N LYS A 228 16.10 -7.89 -9.77
CA LYS A 228 17.07 -8.58 -8.92
C LYS A 228 16.43 -9.78 -8.19
N PRO A 229 16.17 -10.91 -8.86
CA PRO A 229 15.53 -12.07 -8.23
C PRO A 229 16.52 -12.82 -7.31
N ASN A 230 15.95 -13.71 -6.50
CA ASN A 230 16.74 -14.73 -5.79
C ASN A 230 17.22 -15.81 -6.75
N ALA A 231 18.24 -16.56 -6.34
CA ALA A 231 18.68 -17.78 -7.05
C ALA A 231 17.70 -18.96 -6.77
N GLY A 232 16.40 -18.72 -6.84
CA GLY A 232 15.34 -19.62 -6.39
C GLY A 232 15.12 -19.56 -4.88
N LEU A 233 14.53 -20.62 -4.32
CA LEU A 233 14.32 -20.75 -2.88
C LEU A 233 15.49 -21.52 -2.23
N PRO A 234 15.87 -21.17 -1.00
CA PRO A 234 16.89 -21.93 -0.28
C PRO A 234 16.31 -23.29 0.16
N ASP A 235 17.07 -24.33 0.00
CA ASP A 235 16.78 -25.63 0.61
C ASP A 235 16.91 -25.48 2.14
N PRO A 236 15.88 -25.78 2.90
CA PRO A 236 15.86 -25.54 4.34
C PRO A 236 16.93 -26.33 5.11
N ALA A 237 17.29 -27.53 4.64
CA ALA A 237 18.27 -28.40 5.31
C ALA A 237 19.72 -28.00 5.02
N THR A 238 20.00 -27.54 3.79
CA THR A 238 21.38 -27.26 3.34
C THR A 238 21.69 -25.78 3.18
N GLY A 239 20.67 -24.90 3.19
CA GLY A 239 20.79 -23.47 2.91
C GLY A 239 21.19 -23.17 1.45
N ARG A 240 21.22 -24.16 0.56
CA ARG A 240 21.57 -23.99 -0.85
C ARG A 240 20.37 -23.54 -1.64
N TYR A 241 20.59 -22.57 -2.52
CA TYR A 241 19.56 -22.08 -3.43
C TYR A 241 19.39 -23.02 -4.61
N SER A 242 18.15 -23.16 -5.09
CA SER A 242 17.74 -24.18 -6.07
C SER A 242 18.22 -23.92 -7.49
N ILE A 243 18.47 -22.66 -7.89
CA ILE A 243 18.80 -22.26 -9.26
C ILE A 243 20.30 -21.99 -9.37
N GLY A 244 20.97 -22.68 -10.27
CA GLY A 244 22.40 -22.48 -10.56
C GLY A 244 22.71 -21.25 -11.41
N PRO A 245 24.01 -20.81 -11.50
CA PRO A 245 24.39 -19.58 -12.20
C PRO A 245 23.97 -19.54 -13.67
N LYS A 246 24.08 -20.66 -14.37
CA LYS A 246 23.75 -20.74 -15.81
C LYS A 246 22.23 -20.62 -16.02
N GLU A 247 21.43 -21.42 -15.32
CA GLU A 247 19.99 -21.41 -15.41
C GLU A 247 19.42 -20.03 -15.03
N PHE A 248 19.95 -19.41 -13.97
CA PHE A 248 19.61 -18.07 -13.55
C PHE A 248 19.84 -17.02 -14.64
N CYS A 249 20.97 -17.12 -15.34
CA CYS A 249 21.30 -16.23 -16.45
C CYS A 249 20.37 -16.45 -17.65
N ASP A 250 20.16 -17.72 -18.05
CA ASP A 250 19.31 -18.09 -19.18
C ASP A 250 17.85 -17.60 -18.97
N GLU A 251 17.33 -17.74 -17.75
CA GLU A 251 16.00 -17.21 -17.40
C GLU A 251 15.94 -15.67 -17.44
N LEU A 252 16.97 -14.98 -16.93
CA LEU A 252 17.00 -13.51 -16.93
C LEU A 252 17.17 -12.92 -18.33
N GLU A 253 17.74 -13.61 -19.29
CA GLU A 253 17.83 -13.13 -20.67
C GLU A 253 16.44 -12.87 -21.29
N ARG A 254 15.41 -13.59 -20.86
CA ARG A 254 14.03 -13.39 -21.33
C ARG A 254 13.49 -11.98 -20.98
N PHE A 255 13.98 -11.38 -19.89
CA PHE A 255 13.56 -10.05 -19.45
C PHE A 255 14.03 -8.92 -20.39
N LYS A 256 15.01 -9.17 -21.25
CA LYS A 256 15.42 -8.20 -22.27
C LYS A 256 14.25 -7.76 -23.14
N ALA A 257 13.37 -8.70 -23.50
CA ALA A 257 12.18 -8.42 -24.30
C ALA A 257 11.19 -7.45 -23.63
N LEU A 258 11.24 -7.32 -22.30
CA LEU A 258 10.40 -6.41 -21.55
C LEU A 258 10.92 -4.97 -21.54
N GLY A 259 12.12 -4.71 -22.07
CA GLY A 259 12.75 -3.39 -22.07
C GLY A 259 13.21 -2.95 -20.67
N ILE A 260 13.70 -3.87 -19.84
CA ILE A 260 14.32 -3.53 -18.55
C ILE A 260 15.62 -2.74 -18.78
N SER A 261 16.01 -1.92 -17.80
CA SER A 261 17.21 -1.08 -17.88
C SER A 261 18.39 -1.68 -17.13
N ALA A 262 18.13 -2.48 -16.10
CA ALA A 262 19.19 -3.07 -15.29
C ALA A 262 18.79 -4.45 -14.76
N VAL A 263 19.82 -5.28 -14.52
CA VAL A 263 19.68 -6.64 -14.01
C VAL A 263 20.72 -6.89 -12.93
N GLY A 264 20.38 -7.75 -11.98
CA GLY A 264 21.30 -8.18 -10.93
C GLY A 264 20.79 -9.41 -10.23
N GLY A 265 21.32 -9.68 -9.04
CA GLY A 265 20.87 -10.80 -8.22
C GLY A 265 20.59 -10.37 -6.78
N CYS A 266 19.70 -11.10 -6.11
CA CYS A 266 19.44 -10.98 -4.68
C CYS A 266 19.90 -12.26 -3.96
N CYS A 267 19.20 -12.72 -2.95
CA CYS A 267 19.62 -13.85 -2.11
C CYS A 267 20.07 -15.08 -2.94
N GLY A 268 21.11 -15.77 -2.48
CA GLY A 268 21.71 -16.91 -3.15
C GLY A 268 22.73 -16.59 -4.25
N THR A 269 22.70 -15.39 -4.82
CA THR A 269 23.60 -15.03 -5.92
C THR A 269 25.02 -14.68 -5.42
N THR A 270 26.02 -15.00 -6.24
CA THR A 270 27.46 -14.78 -5.99
C THR A 270 28.09 -14.05 -7.17
N PRO A 271 29.37 -13.63 -7.08
CA PRO A 271 30.08 -13.07 -8.23
C PRO A 271 30.04 -13.94 -9.50
N GLU A 272 29.96 -15.27 -9.37
CA GLU A 272 29.82 -16.18 -10.50
C GLU A 272 28.54 -15.93 -11.32
N TYR A 273 27.41 -15.73 -10.65
CA TYR A 273 26.12 -15.36 -11.30
C TYR A 273 26.25 -14.05 -12.05
N LEU A 274 26.86 -13.05 -11.41
CA LEU A 274 27.01 -11.72 -11.98
C LEU A 274 27.98 -11.71 -13.16
N ALA A 275 29.01 -12.57 -13.16
CA ALA A 275 29.94 -12.72 -14.29
C ALA A 275 29.23 -13.22 -15.55
N LEU A 276 28.27 -14.17 -15.40
CA LEU A 276 27.45 -14.64 -16.51
C LEU A 276 26.51 -13.56 -17.01
N LEU A 277 25.83 -12.86 -16.09
CA LEU A 277 24.97 -11.71 -16.44
C LEU A 277 25.77 -10.61 -17.15
N ALA A 278 26.98 -10.28 -16.69
CA ALA A 278 27.82 -9.29 -17.35
C ALA A 278 28.13 -9.70 -18.80
N LYS A 279 28.42 -10.95 -19.02
CA LYS A 279 28.70 -11.49 -20.38
C LYS A 279 27.47 -11.45 -21.26
N ALA A 280 26.28 -11.79 -20.71
CA ALA A 280 25.04 -11.87 -21.45
C ALA A 280 24.44 -10.48 -21.77
N PHE A 281 24.55 -9.51 -20.86
CA PHE A 281 23.81 -8.24 -20.96
C PHE A 281 24.68 -7.06 -21.43
N LYS A 282 25.96 -6.96 -21.03
CA LYS A 282 26.74 -5.73 -21.26
C LYS A 282 27.07 -5.42 -22.72
N GLN A 283 26.96 -6.40 -23.60
CA GLN A 283 27.20 -6.20 -25.03
C GLN A 283 25.95 -5.83 -25.81
N ASP A 284 24.77 -5.94 -25.17
CA ASP A 284 23.49 -5.68 -25.78
C ASP A 284 22.99 -4.26 -25.44
N THR A 285 22.17 -3.72 -26.34
CA THR A 285 21.43 -2.48 -26.10
C THR A 285 20.04 -2.83 -25.58
N PRO A 286 19.54 -2.15 -24.53
CA PRO A 286 18.18 -2.37 -24.06
C PRO A 286 17.15 -2.15 -25.14
N VAL A 287 16.15 -3.03 -25.19
CA VAL A 287 14.99 -2.85 -26.04
C VAL A 287 14.28 -1.56 -25.62
N HIS A 288 14.06 -0.66 -26.57
CA HIS A 288 13.32 0.57 -26.29
C HIS A 288 11.89 0.24 -25.93
N ARG A 289 11.44 0.75 -24.78
CA ARG A 289 10.08 0.63 -24.33
C ARG A 289 9.37 1.98 -24.53
N GLU A 290 8.32 1.98 -25.36
CA GLU A 290 7.46 3.14 -25.45
C GLU A 290 6.71 3.34 -24.15
N PRO A 291 6.88 4.48 -23.47
CA PRO A 291 6.19 4.73 -22.22
C PRO A 291 4.69 4.91 -22.49
N VAL A 292 3.89 3.97 -22.02
CA VAL A 292 2.43 4.12 -22.03
C VAL A 292 2.05 4.95 -20.79
N ARG A 293 1.85 6.24 -21.00
CA ARG A 293 1.31 7.12 -19.95
C ARG A 293 -0.19 6.93 -19.87
N ARG A 294 -0.69 6.68 -18.67
CA ARG A 294 -2.09 6.45 -18.37
C ARG A 294 -2.58 7.44 -17.32
N SER A 295 -3.78 8.00 -17.55
CA SER A 295 -4.49 8.68 -16.45
C SER A 295 -4.93 7.62 -15.46
N ALA A 296 -4.34 7.60 -14.27
CA ALA A 296 -4.67 6.62 -13.24
C ALA A 296 -4.41 7.17 -11.83
N VAL A 297 -5.26 6.75 -10.90
CA VAL A 297 -5.14 7.00 -9.46
C VAL A 297 -5.21 5.67 -8.72
N CYS A 298 -4.67 5.60 -7.50
CA CYS A 298 -4.64 4.34 -6.79
C CYS A 298 -4.61 4.47 -5.26
N THR A 299 -5.06 3.40 -4.62
CA THR A 299 -4.68 2.99 -3.26
C THR A 299 -3.60 1.89 -3.38
N PRO A 300 -3.05 1.36 -2.31
CA PRO A 300 -2.12 0.23 -2.40
C PRO A 300 -2.73 -0.98 -3.12
N THR A 301 -3.99 -1.27 -2.87
CA THR A 301 -4.65 -2.51 -3.28
C THR A 301 -5.43 -2.40 -4.58
N ARG A 302 -5.71 -1.16 -5.03
CA ARG A 302 -6.57 -0.89 -6.18
C ARG A 302 -6.05 0.25 -7.04
N THR A 303 -5.97 0.01 -8.34
CA THR A 303 -5.71 1.02 -9.37
C THR A 303 -7.00 1.32 -10.14
N VAL A 304 -7.31 2.59 -10.32
CA VAL A 304 -8.42 3.06 -11.16
C VAL A 304 -7.83 3.82 -12.34
N GLU A 305 -7.86 3.20 -13.52
CA GLU A 305 -7.52 3.85 -14.79
C GLU A 305 -8.72 4.67 -15.28
N ILE A 306 -8.46 5.90 -15.71
CA ILE A 306 -9.49 6.80 -16.24
C ILE A 306 -9.48 6.67 -17.77
N ASP A 307 -9.77 5.48 -18.22
CA ASP A 307 -9.88 5.09 -19.63
C ASP A 307 -11.32 5.22 -20.17
N THR A 308 -12.28 5.23 -19.27
CA THR A 308 -13.73 5.41 -19.51
C THR A 308 -14.33 6.30 -18.43
N VAL A 309 -15.65 6.44 -18.43
CA VAL A 309 -16.37 7.17 -17.35
C VAL A 309 -16.16 6.48 -16.02
N ARG A 310 -15.63 7.24 -15.05
CA ARG A 310 -15.38 6.82 -13.66
C ARG A 310 -16.12 7.76 -12.71
N VAL A 311 -16.93 7.20 -11.84
CA VAL A 311 -17.77 7.97 -10.93
C VAL A 311 -17.00 8.41 -9.70
N ILE A 312 -17.00 9.73 -9.41
CA ILE A 312 -16.53 10.30 -8.15
C ILE A 312 -17.76 10.52 -7.24
N GLY A 313 -17.74 9.89 -6.07
CA GLY A 313 -18.81 9.99 -5.09
C GLY A 313 -18.74 11.28 -4.28
N GLU A 314 -19.82 12.08 -4.21
CA GLU A 314 -19.88 13.44 -3.61
C GLU A 314 -20.40 13.49 -2.18
N ARG A 315 -20.55 12.36 -1.48
CA ARG A 315 -21.30 12.37 -0.20
C ARG A 315 -20.48 12.82 1.01
N ILE A 316 -19.16 12.65 0.99
CA ILE A 316 -18.26 13.12 2.06
C ILE A 316 -17.95 14.61 1.83
N ASN A 317 -18.95 15.45 2.04
CA ASN A 317 -18.88 16.90 1.81
C ASN A 317 -19.95 17.59 2.64
N PRO A 318 -19.62 18.64 3.45
CA PRO A 318 -20.56 19.33 4.33
C PRO A 318 -21.58 20.23 3.60
N THR A 319 -21.35 20.56 2.32
CA THR A 319 -22.18 21.49 1.57
C THR A 319 -23.63 20.99 1.47
N GLY A 320 -24.57 21.75 2.05
CA GLY A 320 -26.00 21.44 2.03
C GLY A 320 -26.42 20.24 2.89
N LYS A 321 -25.53 19.62 3.69
CA LYS A 321 -25.80 18.39 4.45
C LYS A 321 -25.69 18.64 5.97
N LYS A 322 -26.83 18.87 6.63
CA LYS A 322 -26.88 19.20 8.06
C LYS A 322 -26.22 18.11 8.93
N ARG A 323 -26.59 16.84 8.73
CA ARG A 323 -26.07 15.72 9.53
C ARG A 323 -24.55 15.55 9.34
N PHE A 324 -24.02 15.79 8.14
CA PHE A 324 -22.58 15.71 7.89
C PHE A 324 -21.81 16.82 8.62
N LYS A 325 -22.37 18.04 8.66
CA LYS A 325 -21.79 19.15 9.45
C LYS A 325 -21.77 18.84 10.95
N GLU A 326 -22.84 18.23 11.48
CA GLU A 326 -22.89 17.77 12.86
C GLU A 326 -21.81 16.71 13.12
N ALA A 327 -21.69 15.71 12.25
CA ALA A 327 -20.65 14.67 12.36
C ALA A 327 -19.21 15.26 12.39
N LEU A 328 -18.93 16.26 11.56
CA LEU A 328 -17.64 16.94 11.58
C LEU A 328 -17.37 17.67 12.90
N ARG A 329 -18.38 18.41 13.45
CA ARG A 329 -18.26 19.12 14.72
C ARG A 329 -18.05 18.17 15.91
N ASP A 330 -18.79 17.07 15.90
CA ASP A 330 -18.76 16.07 16.98
C ASP A 330 -17.60 15.10 16.85
N GLY A 331 -16.86 15.14 15.73
CA GLY A 331 -15.80 14.19 15.40
C GLY A 331 -16.30 12.76 15.17
N ASP A 332 -17.57 12.61 14.76
CA ASP A 332 -18.27 11.34 14.47
C ASP A 332 -17.70 10.70 13.20
N MET A 333 -16.57 10.02 13.34
CA MET A 333 -15.88 9.37 12.23
C MET A 333 -16.70 8.22 11.65
N ASP A 334 -17.47 7.50 12.46
CA ASP A 334 -18.29 6.37 11.98
C ASP A 334 -19.32 6.82 10.95
N TYR A 335 -19.92 8.00 11.13
CA TYR A 335 -20.82 8.55 10.12
C TYR A 335 -20.09 8.90 8.82
N ILE A 336 -18.87 9.44 8.90
CA ILE A 336 -18.04 9.73 7.72
C ILE A 336 -17.68 8.41 7.01
N LEU A 337 -17.29 7.39 7.75
CA LEU A 337 -16.96 6.07 7.23
C LEU A 337 -18.16 5.38 6.60
N SER A 338 -19.37 5.50 7.21
CA SER A 338 -20.59 4.96 6.61
C SER A 338 -20.85 5.56 5.23
N GLN A 339 -20.62 6.89 5.06
CA GLN A 339 -20.77 7.55 3.75
C GLN A 339 -19.75 7.02 2.72
N ALA A 340 -18.54 6.67 3.13
CA ALA A 340 -17.55 6.06 2.23
C ALA A 340 -18.00 4.66 1.79
N VAL A 341 -18.38 3.81 2.73
CA VAL A 341 -18.82 2.42 2.49
C VAL A 341 -20.08 2.37 1.64
N GLU A 342 -21.08 3.22 1.94
CA GLU A 342 -22.32 3.31 1.16
C GLU A 342 -22.04 3.67 -0.31
N GLN A 343 -21.19 4.68 -0.56
CA GLN A 343 -20.85 5.08 -1.92
C GLN A 343 -20.04 4.02 -2.67
N ALA A 344 -19.13 3.34 -2.00
CA ALA A 344 -18.39 2.23 -2.57
C ALA A 344 -19.35 1.08 -2.97
N GLY A 345 -20.28 0.73 -2.10
CA GLY A 345 -21.32 -0.27 -2.36
C GLY A 345 -22.29 0.13 -3.49
N ALA A 346 -22.56 1.42 -3.65
CA ALA A 346 -23.38 1.97 -4.73
C ALA A 346 -22.66 2.03 -6.09
N GLY A 347 -21.34 1.79 -6.13
CA GLY A 347 -20.55 1.69 -7.36
C GLY A 347 -19.78 2.96 -7.71
N ALA A 348 -19.39 3.79 -6.73
CA ALA A 348 -18.37 4.80 -6.96
C ALA A 348 -17.03 4.16 -7.32
N ASP A 349 -16.26 4.82 -8.17
CA ASP A 349 -14.87 4.43 -8.51
C ASP A 349 -13.84 5.19 -7.65
N ILE A 350 -14.17 6.42 -7.24
CA ILE A 350 -13.34 7.37 -6.49
C ILE A 350 -14.24 8.07 -5.48
N LEU A 351 -13.71 8.52 -4.34
CA LEU A 351 -14.47 9.29 -3.36
C LEU A 351 -13.92 10.71 -3.21
N ASP A 352 -14.78 11.71 -3.36
CA ASP A 352 -14.49 13.10 -3.02
C ASP A 352 -14.55 13.28 -1.49
N VAL A 353 -13.51 13.87 -0.91
CA VAL A 353 -13.39 14.10 0.53
C VAL A 353 -13.18 15.59 0.80
N ASN A 354 -14.25 16.25 1.23
CA ASN A 354 -14.26 17.63 1.69
C ASN A 354 -14.70 17.68 3.16
N VAL A 355 -13.88 18.25 4.00
CA VAL A 355 -14.16 18.43 5.43
C VAL A 355 -14.17 19.90 5.85
N GLY A 356 -14.25 20.82 4.87
CA GLY A 356 -14.22 22.26 5.07
C GLY A 356 -15.42 22.76 5.86
N LEU A 357 -15.21 23.06 7.13
CA LEU A 357 -16.18 23.66 8.03
C LEU A 357 -15.48 24.70 8.91
N PRO A 358 -15.96 25.97 8.93
CA PRO A 358 -15.28 27.05 9.64
C PRO A 358 -15.09 26.83 11.15
N GLU A 359 -15.91 25.98 11.76
CA GLU A 359 -15.93 25.77 13.22
C GLU A 359 -14.95 24.68 13.71
N ILE A 360 -14.18 24.03 12.80
CA ILE A 360 -13.25 22.94 13.15
C ILE A 360 -11.85 23.21 12.61
N ASP A 361 -10.86 22.49 13.13
CA ASP A 361 -9.55 22.39 12.50
C ASP A 361 -9.64 21.49 11.26
N GLU A 362 -9.76 22.15 10.08
CA GLU A 362 -9.90 21.46 8.80
C GLU A 362 -8.68 20.58 8.47
N GLN A 363 -7.47 21.01 8.85
CA GLN A 363 -6.24 20.28 8.57
C GLN A 363 -6.20 18.98 9.38
N GLU A 364 -6.46 19.04 10.68
CA GLU A 364 -6.52 17.84 11.53
C GLU A 364 -7.63 16.90 11.06
N MET A 365 -8.81 17.45 10.73
CA MET A 365 -9.93 16.66 10.26
C MET A 365 -9.65 15.99 8.92
N MET A 366 -8.96 16.64 7.97
CA MET A 366 -8.56 16.04 6.71
C MET A 366 -7.60 14.85 6.93
N ILE A 367 -6.60 15.01 7.81
CA ILE A 367 -5.70 13.90 8.18
C ILE A 367 -6.49 12.71 8.73
N ARG A 368 -7.40 12.97 9.66
CA ARG A 368 -8.23 11.93 10.29
C ARG A 368 -9.14 11.25 9.28
N ALA A 369 -9.82 12.03 8.44
CA ALA A 369 -10.75 11.52 7.42
C ALA A 369 -10.02 10.65 6.38
N VAL A 370 -8.87 11.12 5.86
CA VAL A 370 -8.07 10.36 4.88
C VAL A 370 -7.61 9.02 5.46
N LYS A 371 -7.01 9.02 6.66
CA LYS A 371 -6.56 7.79 7.32
C LYS A 371 -7.72 6.83 7.59
N ALA A 372 -8.83 7.35 8.11
CA ALA A 372 -9.99 6.55 8.47
C ALA A 372 -10.68 5.96 7.23
N VAL A 373 -10.92 6.75 6.18
CA VAL A 373 -11.55 6.25 4.95
C VAL A 373 -10.68 5.21 4.28
N GLN A 374 -9.35 5.42 4.16
CA GLN A 374 -8.45 4.43 3.57
C GLN A 374 -8.33 3.14 4.39
N SER A 375 -8.74 3.13 5.66
CA SER A 375 -8.73 1.92 6.49
C SER A 375 -9.92 1.00 6.24
N VAL A 376 -11.05 1.52 5.74
CA VAL A 376 -12.29 0.75 5.50
C VAL A 376 -12.65 0.62 4.02
N CYS A 377 -12.06 1.46 3.16
CA CYS A 377 -12.41 1.54 1.74
C CYS A 377 -11.15 1.54 0.87
N ASP A 378 -11.14 0.75 -0.19
CA ASP A 378 -10.02 0.63 -1.13
C ASP A 378 -10.14 1.57 -2.35
N LEU A 379 -11.15 2.45 -2.37
CA LEU A 379 -11.30 3.42 -3.45
C LEU A 379 -10.28 4.57 -3.32
N PRO A 380 -9.68 5.04 -4.43
CA PRO A 380 -8.88 6.26 -4.43
C PRO A 380 -9.68 7.47 -3.97
N LEU A 381 -8.98 8.46 -3.38
CA LEU A 381 -9.61 9.68 -2.90
C LEU A 381 -9.29 10.88 -3.78
N GLN A 382 -10.27 11.76 -3.93
CA GLN A 382 -10.12 13.13 -4.36
C GLN A 382 -10.14 14.01 -3.11
N LEU A 383 -9.05 14.70 -2.81
CA LEU A 383 -8.93 15.59 -1.66
C LEU A 383 -9.41 16.98 -2.07
N ASP A 384 -10.49 17.45 -1.47
CA ASP A 384 -11.15 18.70 -1.83
C ASP A 384 -11.02 19.74 -0.72
N SER A 385 -10.25 20.78 -0.97
CA SER A 385 -10.12 21.96 -0.12
C SER A 385 -9.62 23.17 -0.91
N THR A 386 -10.00 24.37 -0.48
CA THR A 386 -9.45 25.63 -1.00
C THR A 386 -8.12 26.01 -0.32
N ARG A 387 -7.73 25.31 0.73
CA ARG A 387 -6.54 25.58 1.55
C ARG A 387 -5.39 24.65 1.18
N ALA A 388 -4.25 25.24 0.81
CA ALA A 388 -3.07 24.49 0.42
C ALA A 388 -2.44 23.67 1.57
N ASP A 389 -2.48 24.20 2.79
CA ASP A 389 -1.99 23.53 3.99
C ASP A 389 -2.84 22.28 4.34
N VAL A 390 -4.15 22.36 4.15
CA VAL A 390 -5.08 21.23 4.32
C VAL A 390 -4.82 20.15 3.25
N LEU A 391 -4.69 20.56 1.99
CA LEU A 391 -4.37 19.64 0.89
C LEU A 391 -3.00 18.96 1.10
N GLU A 392 -1.97 19.72 1.48
CA GLU A 392 -0.65 19.15 1.74
C GLU A 392 -0.67 18.15 2.90
N ALA A 393 -1.39 18.46 3.98
CA ALA A 393 -1.54 17.57 5.13
C ALA A 393 -2.27 16.25 4.75
N GLY A 394 -3.35 16.34 3.98
CA GLY A 394 -4.06 15.17 3.44
C GLY A 394 -3.19 14.35 2.50
N LEU A 395 -2.48 15.00 1.58
CA LEU A 395 -1.54 14.37 0.65
C LEU A 395 -0.42 13.64 1.39
N ARG A 396 0.10 14.21 2.48
CA ARG A 396 1.19 13.61 3.25
C ARG A 396 0.81 12.25 3.84
N VAL A 397 -0.42 12.11 4.30
CA VAL A 397 -0.90 10.87 4.93
C VAL A 397 -1.62 9.92 3.98
N TYR A 398 -1.89 10.33 2.75
CA TYR A 398 -2.55 9.47 1.77
C TYR A 398 -1.60 8.38 1.27
N ASN A 399 -2.03 7.14 1.28
CA ASN A 399 -1.27 5.99 0.79
C ASN A 399 -1.72 5.63 -0.64
N GLY A 400 -0.87 5.93 -1.63
CA GLY A 400 -1.16 5.77 -3.06
C GLY A 400 -1.03 7.07 -3.84
N LYS A 401 -1.76 7.18 -4.97
CA LYS A 401 -1.83 8.37 -5.83
C LYS A 401 -3.26 8.93 -5.82
N PRO A 402 -3.53 10.07 -5.13
CA PRO A 402 -4.84 10.72 -5.05
C PRO A 402 -5.06 11.73 -6.17
N ILE A 403 -6.26 12.35 -6.17
CA ILE A 403 -6.58 13.56 -6.92
C ILE A 403 -6.61 14.73 -5.95
N VAL A 404 -6.11 15.89 -6.36
CA VAL A 404 -6.26 17.18 -5.67
C VAL A 404 -7.37 17.99 -6.35
N ASN A 405 -8.36 18.40 -5.61
CA ASN A 405 -9.43 19.29 -6.01
C ASN A 405 -9.32 20.58 -5.16
N SER A 406 -8.82 21.72 -5.66
CA SER A 406 -8.45 22.00 -7.03
C SER A 406 -7.45 23.17 -7.16
N VAL A 407 -6.91 23.33 -8.35
CA VAL A 407 -6.27 24.59 -8.79
C VAL A 407 -7.22 25.34 -9.71
N ASN A 408 -6.91 26.61 -10.02
CA ASN A 408 -7.65 27.42 -10.98
C ASN A 408 -6.71 28.26 -11.88
N GLY A 409 -7.24 29.15 -12.70
CA GLY A 409 -6.46 29.99 -13.61
C GLY A 409 -5.68 31.11 -12.95
N GLU A 410 -5.82 31.36 -11.65
CA GLU A 410 -5.06 32.36 -10.91
C GLU A 410 -3.60 31.95 -10.75
N GLN A 411 -2.66 32.80 -11.14
CA GLN A 411 -1.23 32.48 -11.11
C GLN A 411 -0.75 32.13 -9.68
N ALA A 412 -1.19 32.87 -8.69
CA ALA A 412 -0.82 32.62 -7.29
C ALA A 412 -1.28 31.25 -6.76
N VAL A 413 -2.42 30.73 -7.24
CA VAL A 413 -2.93 29.41 -6.90
C VAL A 413 -2.09 28.34 -7.57
N LEU A 414 -1.77 28.51 -8.88
CA LEU A 414 -0.93 27.57 -9.63
C LEU A 414 0.47 27.47 -9.03
N ASP A 415 1.12 28.61 -8.72
CA ASP A 415 2.46 28.65 -8.16
C ASP A 415 2.54 28.02 -6.76
N ARG A 416 1.46 28.07 -6.00
CA ARG A 416 1.38 27.50 -4.66
C ARG A 416 1.06 26.00 -4.65
N LEU A 417 0.09 25.55 -5.43
CA LEU A 417 -0.46 24.20 -5.33
C LEU A 417 0.23 23.19 -6.25
N LEU A 418 0.64 23.59 -7.46
CA LEU A 418 1.26 22.62 -8.39
C LEU A 418 2.56 22.02 -7.86
N PRO A 419 3.46 22.76 -7.17
CA PRO A 419 4.63 22.15 -6.52
C PRO A 419 4.24 21.10 -5.45
N ILE A 420 3.17 21.35 -4.69
CA ILE A 420 2.65 20.39 -3.68
C ILE A 420 2.12 19.14 -4.39
N CYS A 421 1.29 19.27 -5.43
CA CYS A 421 0.80 18.15 -6.22
C CYS A 421 1.96 17.32 -6.79
N LYS A 422 2.97 17.99 -7.34
CA LYS A 422 4.17 17.33 -7.88
C LYS A 422 4.97 16.59 -6.82
N LYS A 423 5.16 17.20 -5.66
CA LYS A 423 5.90 16.61 -4.52
C LYS A 423 5.32 15.26 -4.10
N TYR A 424 4.00 15.17 -4.01
CA TYR A 424 3.29 13.96 -3.58
C TYR A 424 2.81 13.07 -4.72
N GLY A 425 3.06 13.47 -5.97
CA GLY A 425 2.69 12.70 -7.16
C GLY A 425 1.20 12.61 -7.44
N ALA A 426 0.41 13.58 -6.96
CA ALA A 426 -1.04 13.61 -7.13
C ALA A 426 -1.46 14.04 -8.55
N ALA A 427 -2.60 13.52 -9.02
CA ALA A 427 -3.33 14.14 -10.11
C ALA A 427 -4.03 15.41 -9.64
N VAL A 428 -4.36 16.33 -10.55
CA VAL A 428 -4.90 17.65 -10.18
C VAL A 428 -6.11 18.03 -11.04
N VAL A 429 -7.16 18.51 -10.38
CA VAL A 429 -8.31 19.14 -11.01
C VAL A 429 -8.04 20.62 -11.23
N GLY A 430 -8.23 21.10 -12.45
CA GLY A 430 -8.12 22.51 -12.83
C GLY A 430 -9.49 23.11 -13.16
N LEU A 431 -9.93 24.08 -12.34
CA LEU A 431 -11.17 24.80 -12.53
C LEU A 431 -10.97 25.91 -13.58
N THR A 432 -11.86 25.98 -14.57
CA THR A 432 -11.81 27.02 -15.61
C THR A 432 -12.38 28.35 -15.12
N LEU A 433 -11.80 28.91 -14.06
CA LEU A 433 -12.04 30.23 -13.50
C LEU A 433 -10.72 30.93 -13.16
N ASP A 434 -10.75 32.24 -13.05
CA ASP A 434 -9.63 33.07 -12.59
C ASP A 434 -10.15 34.22 -11.71
N GLU A 435 -9.32 35.25 -11.47
CA GLU A 435 -9.65 36.44 -10.70
C GLU A 435 -10.86 37.21 -11.22
N ASN A 436 -11.27 37.01 -12.48
CA ASN A 436 -12.45 37.61 -13.10
C ASN A 436 -13.70 36.72 -12.95
N GLY A 437 -13.57 35.58 -12.30
CA GLY A 437 -14.62 34.60 -12.08
C GLY A 437 -14.73 33.56 -13.21
N ILE A 438 -15.92 33.01 -13.39
CA ILE A 438 -16.19 31.94 -14.38
C ILE A 438 -16.53 32.59 -15.73
N PRO A 439 -15.75 32.38 -16.80
CA PRO A 439 -16.07 32.94 -18.12
C PRO A 439 -17.39 32.41 -18.67
N ALA A 440 -18.16 33.29 -19.31
CA ALA A 440 -19.45 32.94 -19.89
C ALA A 440 -19.33 32.00 -21.10
N LEU A 441 -18.30 32.18 -21.94
CA LEU A 441 -18.12 31.45 -23.20
C LEU A 441 -17.17 30.25 -23.07
N ALA A 442 -17.48 29.20 -23.79
CA ALA A 442 -16.70 27.96 -23.83
C ALA A 442 -15.26 28.19 -24.30
N GLU A 443 -15.02 29.08 -25.26
CA GLU A 443 -13.71 29.42 -25.79
C GLU A 443 -12.79 30.04 -24.71
N GLN A 444 -13.36 30.86 -23.85
CA GLN A 444 -12.61 31.50 -22.76
C GLN A 444 -12.28 30.47 -21.66
N ARG A 445 -13.23 29.56 -21.31
CA ARG A 445 -12.96 28.44 -20.41
C ARG A 445 -11.89 27.52 -20.98
N PHE A 446 -11.91 27.26 -22.27
CA PHE A 446 -10.87 26.48 -22.95
C PHE A 446 -9.49 27.15 -22.88
N ALA A 447 -9.41 28.48 -23.05
CA ALA A 447 -8.15 29.22 -22.89
C ALA A 447 -7.57 29.09 -21.45
N LEU A 448 -8.43 29.15 -20.42
CA LEU A 448 -8.01 28.88 -19.04
C LEU A 448 -7.54 27.44 -18.86
N ALA A 449 -8.23 26.46 -19.42
CA ALA A 449 -7.82 25.07 -19.40
C ALA A 449 -6.42 24.89 -20.01
N GLN A 450 -6.13 25.55 -21.14
CA GLN A 450 -4.79 25.54 -21.77
C GLN A 450 -3.74 26.12 -20.84
N LYS A 451 -4.03 27.26 -20.17
CA LYS A 451 -3.12 27.89 -19.20
C LYS A 451 -2.80 26.94 -18.05
N ILE A 452 -3.82 26.30 -17.46
CA ILE A 452 -3.67 25.38 -16.34
C ILE A 452 -2.83 24.17 -16.73
N VAL A 453 -3.14 23.53 -17.87
CA VAL A 453 -2.37 22.37 -18.37
C VAL A 453 -0.92 22.74 -18.63
N ALA A 454 -0.66 23.87 -19.28
CA ALA A 454 0.72 24.33 -19.54
C ALA A 454 1.49 24.61 -18.25
N ALA A 455 0.84 25.20 -17.22
CA ALA A 455 1.46 25.46 -15.92
C ALA A 455 1.76 24.14 -15.18
N ALA A 456 0.86 23.16 -15.23
CA ALA A 456 1.07 21.85 -14.63
C ALA A 456 2.24 21.09 -15.30
N GLU A 457 2.30 21.10 -16.63
CA GLU A 457 3.42 20.49 -17.38
C GLU A 457 4.75 21.19 -17.04
N ALA A 458 4.76 22.51 -16.91
CA ALA A 458 5.94 23.30 -16.51
C ALA A 458 6.39 22.97 -15.08
N ALA A 459 5.45 22.66 -14.17
CA ALA A 459 5.73 22.17 -12.81
C ALA A 459 6.17 20.68 -12.78
N GLY A 460 6.17 19.99 -13.93
CA GLY A 460 6.55 18.58 -14.06
C GLY A 460 5.45 17.58 -13.74
N ILE A 461 4.19 18.01 -13.72
CA ILE A 461 3.02 17.12 -13.64
C ILE A 461 2.68 16.70 -15.07
N PRO A 462 2.60 15.38 -15.36
CA PRO A 462 2.28 14.92 -16.70
C PRO A 462 0.84 15.29 -17.08
N ARG A 463 0.62 15.52 -18.35
CA ARG A 463 -0.69 15.91 -18.90
C ARG A 463 -1.82 14.93 -18.54
N GLU A 464 -1.49 13.65 -18.47
CA GLU A 464 -2.40 12.58 -18.10
C GLU A 464 -2.94 12.68 -16.68
N ASP A 465 -2.28 13.46 -15.84
CA ASP A 465 -2.63 13.70 -14.44
C ASP A 465 -3.36 15.03 -14.23
N VAL A 466 -3.70 15.74 -15.30
CA VAL A 466 -4.46 17.00 -15.26
C VAL A 466 -5.88 16.76 -15.74
N TYR A 467 -6.86 17.04 -14.88
CA TYR A 467 -8.28 16.90 -15.15
C TYR A 467 -8.96 18.26 -15.13
N ILE A 468 -9.70 18.62 -16.18
CA ILE A 468 -10.28 19.96 -16.29
C ILE A 468 -11.76 19.96 -15.93
N ASP A 469 -12.14 20.79 -14.96
CA ASP A 469 -13.52 21.12 -14.63
C ASP A 469 -13.94 22.40 -15.38
N CYS A 470 -14.84 22.23 -16.34
CA CYS A 470 -15.40 23.34 -17.10
C CYS A 470 -16.50 24.10 -16.34
N LEU A 471 -16.77 23.74 -15.11
CA LEU A 471 -17.72 24.35 -14.16
C LEU A 471 -19.18 24.32 -14.59
N THR A 472 -19.96 23.67 -13.75
CA THR A 472 -21.42 23.58 -13.92
C THR A 472 -22.10 24.75 -13.21
N LEU A 473 -22.72 25.65 -13.99
CA LEU A 473 -23.56 26.72 -13.46
C LEU A 473 -25.01 26.25 -13.38
N THR A 474 -25.74 26.82 -12.41
CA THR A 474 -27.14 26.46 -12.16
C THR A 474 -28.06 26.84 -13.30
N ALA A 475 -28.81 25.87 -13.85
CA ALA A 475 -29.76 26.12 -14.93
C ALA A 475 -30.90 27.05 -14.52
N SER A 476 -31.28 27.09 -13.24
CA SER A 476 -32.29 28.01 -12.73
C SER A 476 -31.91 29.49 -12.84
N ALA A 477 -30.62 29.80 -12.81
CA ALA A 477 -30.13 31.18 -12.88
C ALA A 477 -29.54 31.51 -14.27
N GLN A 478 -28.97 30.57 -14.98
CA GLN A 478 -28.21 30.80 -16.22
C GLN A 478 -28.38 29.62 -17.22
N GLN A 479 -29.53 29.52 -17.86
CA GLN A 479 -29.84 28.42 -18.80
C GLN A 479 -28.87 28.34 -19.97
N GLU A 480 -28.44 29.48 -20.54
CA GLU A 480 -27.51 29.52 -21.65
C GLU A 480 -26.12 28.96 -21.31
N ALA A 481 -25.70 29.13 -20.06
CA ALA A 481 -24.41 28.64 -19.58
C ALA A 481 -24.31 27.08 -19.63
N VAL A 482 -25.43 26.37 -19.63
CA VAL A 482 -25.46 24.91 -19.74
C VAL A 482 -24.86 24.46 -21.06
N ARG A 483 -25.23 25.11 -22.17
CA ARG A 483 -24.68 24.80 -23.49
C ARG A 483 -23.21 25.13 -23.61
N GLU A 484 -22.79 26.26 -23.03
CA GLU A 484 -21.38 26.66 -23.00
C GLU A 484 -20.55 25.68 -22.17
N THR A 485 -21.04 25.17 -21.02
CA THR A 485 -20.37 24.12 -20.26
C THR A 485 -20.16 22.85 -21.11
N LEU A 486 -21.23 22.34 -21.76
CA LEU A 486 -21.14 21.14 -22.59
C LEU A 486 -20.16 21.32 -23.78
N LYS A 487 -20.20 22.51 -24.41
CA LYS A 487 -19.27 22.87 -25.50
C LYS A 487 -17.83 22.93 -25.00
N ALA A 488 -17.58 23.53 -23.81
CA ALA A 488 -16.26 23.61 -23.21
C ALA A 488 -15.70 22.20 -22.89
N VAL A 489 -16.51 21.31 -22.32
CA VAL A 489 -16.14 19.90 -22.06
C VAL A 489 -15.69 19.22 -23.37
N ARG A 490 -16.46 19.36 -24.44
CA ARG A 490 -16.09 18.80 -25.75
C ARG A 490 -14.79 19.39 -26.27
N MET A 491 -14.61 20.70 -26.19
CA MET A 491 -13.39 21.37 -26.66
C MET A 491 -12.16 20.89 -25.88
N VAL A 492 -12.23 20.78 -24.57
CA VAL A 492 -11.16 20.26 -23.71
C VAL A 492 -10.84 18.82 -24.10
N LYS A 493 -11.86 17.98 -24.25
CA LYS A 493 -11.68 16.57 -24.62
C LYS A 493 -11.03 16.38 -25.99
N GLU A 494 -11.55 17.05 -27.01
CA GLU A 494 -11.15 16.84 -28.40
C GLU A 494 -9.87 17.60 -28.79
N ARG A 495 -9.69 18.84 -28.28
CA ARG A 495 -8.59 19.72 -28.72
C ARG A 495 -7.41 19.74 -27.77
N LEU A 496 -7.66 19.60 -26.45
CA LEU A 496 -6.60 19.58 -25.45
C LEU A 496 -6.16 18.15 -25.09
N GLY A 497 -7.06 17.17 -25.23
CA GLY A 497 -6.77 15.74 -25.06
C GLY A 497 -6.55 15.33 -23.61
N VAL A 498 -6.96 16.15 -22.65
CA VAL A 498 -6.91 15.82 -21.21
C VAL A 498 -8.26 15.25 -20.74
N LYS A 499 -8.31 14.73 -19.51
CA LYS A 499 -9.54 14.24 -18.90
C LYS A 499 -10.39 15.40 -18.41
N THR A 500 -11.70 15.18 -18.35
CA THR A 500 -12.69 16.15 -17.91
C THR A 500 -13.40 15.68 -16.66
N VAL A 501 -13.68 16.62 -15.77
CA VAL A 501 -14.42 16.39 -14.52
C VAL A 501 -15.52 17.44 -14.39
N LEU A 502 -16.66 17.11 -13.77
CA LEU A 502 -17.74 18.06 -13.47
C LEU A 502 -18.47 17.70 -12.19
N GLY A 503 -18.74 18.71 -11.35
CA GLY A 503 -19.75 18.67 -10.32
C GLY A 503 -21.15 18.70 -10.93
N VAL A 504 -21.70 17.55 -11.31
CA VAL A 504 -22.95 17.42 -12.09
C VAL A 504 -24.15 17.95 -11.32
N SER A 505 -24.24 17.68 -10.03
CA SER A 505 -25.40 18.02 -9.18
C SER A 505 -25.65 19.53 -9.05
N ASN A 506 -24.67 20.37 -9.41
CA ASN A 506 -24.79 21.83 -9.35
C ASN A 506 -25.82 22.38 -10.35
N ILE A 507 -26.03 21.67 -11.47
CA ILE A 507 -26.95 22.09 -12.56
C ILE A 507 -28.36 22.37 -12.05
N SER A 508 -28.82 21.63 -11.07
CA SER A 508 -30.22 21.61 -10.63
C SER A 508 -30.50 22.40 -9.34
N PHE A 509 -29.51 23.17 -8.81
CA PHE A 509 -29.78 23.99 -7.61
C PHE A 509 -30.94 24.95 -7.85
N GLY A 510 -31.86 24.98 -6.87
CA GLY A 510 -33.06 25.80 -6.93
C GLY A 510 -34.24 25.24 -7.75
N LEU A 511 -34.05 24.06 -8.39
CA LEU A 511 -35.11 23.39 -9.17
C LEU A 511 -35.76 22.26 -8.34
N PRO A 512 -37.06 22.01 -8.54
CA PRO A 512 -37.72 20.82 -7.99
C PRO A 512 -37.31 19.58 -8.79
N CYS A 513 -37.54 18.39 -8.24
CA CYS A 513 -37.23 17.10 -8.88
C CYS A 513 -35.80 17.03 -9.46
N ARG A 514 -34.82 17.44 -8.68
CA ARG A 514 -33.42 17.65 -9.06
C ARG A 514 -32.80 16.45 -9.77
N GLU A 515 -33.16 15.23 -9.36
CA GLU A 515 -32.61 13.98 -9.91
C GLU A 515 -32.87 13.86 -11.42
N GLN A 516 -34.04 14.27 -11.90
CA GLN A 516 -34.38 14.23 -13.34
C GLN A 516 -33.46 15.14 -14.15
N VAL A 517 -33.24 16.38 -13.67
CA VAL A 517 -32.36 17.36 -14.31
C VAL A 517 -30.91 16.87 -14.27
N ASN A 518 -30.46 16.38 -13.12
CA ASN A 518 -29.11 15.85 -12.94
C ASN A 518 -28.83 14.68 -13.87
N THR A 519 -29.75 13.71 -13.97
CA THR A 519 -29.61 12.52 -14.82
C THR A 519 -29.56 12.89 -16.31
N SER A 520 -30.43 13.81 -16.74
CA SER A 520 -30.43 14.30 -18.13
C SER A 520 -29.15 15.04 -18.47
N PHE A 521 -28.69 15.94 -17.59
CA PHE A 521 -27.43 16.69 -17.77
C PHE A 521 -26.22 15.78 -17.78
N LEU A 522 -26.16 14.81 -16.87
CA LEU A 522 -25.10 13.80 -16.80
C LEU A 522 -24.96 13.07 -18.13
N THR A 523 -26.08 12.59 -18.70
CA THR A 523 -26.08 11.88 -19.99
C THR A 523 -25.54 12.77 -21.12
N LEU A 524 -25.99 14.03 -21.17
CA LEU A 524 -25.49 15.01 -22.15
C LEU A 524 -24.00 15.29 -21.95
N ALA A 525 -23.54 15.46 -20.72
CA ALA A 525 -22.14 15.74 -20.42
C ALA A 525 -21.22 14.56 -20.80
N MET A 526 -21.61 13.32 -20.51
CA MET A 526 -20.88 12.12 -20.95
C MET A 526 -20.82 12.03 -22.48
N ALA A 527 -21.90 12.34 -23.18
CA ALA A 527 -21.92 12.38 -24.65
C ALA A 527 -21.02 13.49 -25.26
N HIS A 528 -20.70 14.53 -24.45
CA HIS A 528 -19.74 15.58 -24.81
C HIS A 528 -18.31 15.29 -24.35
N GLY A 529 -18.05 14.12 -23.70
CA GLY A 529 -16.72 13.67 -23.35
C GLY A 529 -16.37 13.83 -21.85
N LEU A 530 -17.36 13.88 -20.97
CA LEU A 530 -17.12 13.86 -19.51
C LEU A 530 -16.58 12.49 -19.09
N ASP A 531 -15.40 12.49 -18.47
CA ASP A 531 -14.72 11.30 -17.95
C ASP A 531 -15.05 11.05 -16.47
N LEU A 532 -15.09 12.09 -15.64
CA LEU A 532 -15.15 12.04 -14.19
C LEU A 532 -16.36 12.83 -13.66
N PRO A 533 -17.57 12.27 -13.71
CA PRO A 533 -18.74 12.89 -13.07
C PRO A 533 -18.62 12.80 -11.54
N ILE A 534 -18.69 13.95 -10.85
CA ILE A 534 -18.86 14.04 -9.39
C ILE A 534 -20.37 14.04 -9.12
N ILE A 535 -20.87 12.92 -8.58
CA ILE A 535 -22.30 12.66 -8.40
C ILE A 535 -22.58 11.94 -7.07
N ASN A 536 -23.85 11.85 -6.71
CA ASN A 536 -24.31 10.96 -5.65
C ASN A 536 -24.52 9.53 -6.20
N PRO A 537 -23.66 8.56 -5.92
CA PRO A 537 -23.80 7.20 -6.45
C PRO A 537 -25.00 6.45 -5.84
N ASN A 538 -25.55 6.93 -4.70
CA ASN A 538 -26.78 6.38 -4.11
C ASN A 538 -28.05 6.79 -4.89
N ALA A 539 -27.94 7.71 -5.86
CA ALA A 539 -29.04 8.06 -6.77
C ALA A 539 -29.09 7.05 -7.93
N GLU A 540 -29.97 6.06 -7.82
CA GLU A 540 -30.07 4.94 -8.77
C GLU A 540 -30.25 5.42 -10.22
N ALA A 541 -31.07 6.44 -10.47
CA ALA A 541 -31.26 6.97 -11.83
C ALA A 541 -29.97 7.52 -12.44
N MET A 542 -29.08 8.14 -11.66
CA MET A 542 -27.80 8.64 -12.14
C MET A 542 -26.84 7.48 -12.48
N MET A 543 -26.75 6.48 -11.61
CA MET A 543 -25.90 5.30 -11.85
C MET A 543 -26.43 4.46 -13.02
N ALA A 544 -27.77 4.37 -13.18
CA ALA A 544 -28.40 3.73 -14.33
C ALA A 544 -28.06 4.46 -15.64
N ALA A 545 -28.01 5.80 -15.63
CA ALA A 545 -27.58 6.59 -16.78
C ALA A 545 -26.11 6.32 -17.15
N VAL A 546 -25.20 6.22 -16.17
CA VAL A 546 -23.80 5.85 -16.42
C VAL A 546 -23.69 4.45 -17.03
N ALA A 547 -24.38 3.46 -16.44
CA ALA A 547 -24.36 2.08 -16.94
C ALA A 547 -24.93 1.98 -18.36
N SER A 548 -26.08 2.63 -18.61
CA SER A 548 -26.71 2.66 -19.93
C SER A 548 -25.83 3.37 -20.97
N PHE A 549 -25.18 4.49 -20.58
CA PHE A 549 -24.23 5.19 -21.46
C PHE A 549 -23.07 4.27 -21.88
N LYS A 550 -22.47 3.53 -20.93
CA LYS A 550 -21.38 2.59 -21.24
C LYS A 550 -21.81 1.52 -22.26
N VAL A 551 -23.04 1.00 -22.14
CA VAL A 551 -23.59 0.04 -23.12
C VAL A 551 -23.78 0.71 -24.49
N LEU A 552 -24.46 1.87 -24.53
CA LEU A 552 -24.81 2.58 -25.78
C LEU A 552 -23.58 3.06 -26.58
N TYR A 553 -22.49 3.38 -25.86
CA TYR A 553 -21.22 3.81 -26.47
C TYR A 553 -20.21 2.66 -26.68
N ASN A 554 -20.68 1.40 -26.55
CA ASN A 554 -19.86 0.19 -26.74
C ASN A 554 -18.59 0.16 -25.83
N ILE A 555 -18.69 0.75 -24.64
CA ILE A 555 -17.66 0.72 -23.60
C ILE A 555 -17.80 -0.58 -22.82
N ASP A 556 -19.01 -0.87 -22.31
CA ASP A 556 -19.35 -2.15 -21.69
C ASP A 556 -19.66 -3.19 -22.79
N ARG A 557 -18.58 -3.86 -23.23
CA ARG A 557 -18.69 -4.89 -24.27
C ARG A 557 -19.50 -6.08 -23.78
N ASP A 558 -20.41 -6.56 -24.64
CA ASP A 558 -21.34 -7.65 -24.31
C ASP A 558 -22.28 -7.32 -23.15
N SER A 559 -22.38 -6.05 -22.76
CA SER A 559 -23.19 -5.55 -21.63
C SER A 559 -22.94 -6.28 -20.31
N ARG A 560 -21.70 -6.70 -20.04
CA ARG A 560 -21.35 -7.53 -18.89
C ARG A 560 -21.53 -6.80 -17.56
N GLU A 561 -21.06 -5.54 -17.48
CA GLU A 561 -21.22 -4.72 -16.26
C GLU A 561 -22.71 -4.41 -16.03
N TYR A 562 -23.44 -4.08 -17.10
CA TYR A 562 -24.87 -3.80 -17.06
C TYR A 562 -25.68 -5.01 -16.59
N LEU A 563 -25.43 -6.19 -17.18
CA LEU A 563 -26.10 -7.44 -16.80
C LEU A 563 -25.75 -7.84 -15.37
N ALA A 564 -24.48 -7.74 -14.96
CA ALA A 564 -24.08 -8.04 -13.60
C ALA A 564 -24.80 -7.16 -12.56
N ARG A 565 -25.05 -5.88 -12.91
CA ARG A 565 -25.76 -4.94 -12.05
C ARG A 565 -27.27 -5.19 -11.99
N TYR A 566 -27.91 -5.55 -13.12
CA TYR A 566 -29.37 -5.54 -13.25
C TYR A 566 -30.02 -6.92 -13.48
N ALA A 567 -29.28 -8.00 -13.78
CA ALA A 567 -29.83 -9.32 -14.12
C ALA A 567 -30.62 -9.99 -12.99
N GLY A 568 -30.50 -9.52 -11.74
CA GLY A 568 -31.27 -10.02 -10.59
C GLY A 568 -32.43 -9.14 -10.16
N GLN A 569 -32.64 -7.99 -10.81
CA GLN A 569 -33.61 -6.96 -10.39
C GLN A 569 -35.00 -7.06 -11.05
N ALA A 570 -35.52 -8.26 -11.28
CA ALA A 570 -36.97 -8.40 -11.53
C ALA A 570 -37.72 -8.05 -10.25
N ALA A 571 -38.17 -6.79 -10.14
CA ALA A 571 -39.05 -6.21 -9.12
C ALA A 571 -38.51 -6.21 -7.66
N VAL A 572 -37.68 -5.25 -7.32
CA VAL A 572 -37.43 -4.89 -5.90
C VAL A 572 -38.18 -3.58 -5.58
N GLN A 573 -39.07 -3.67 -4.59
CA GLN A 573 -39.71 -2.50 -3.97
C GLN A 573 -38.65 -1.61 -3.25
N PRO A 574 -38.87 -0.29 -3.09
CA PRO A 574 -37.91 0.60 -2.45
C PRO A 574 -37.64 0.16 -1.00
N ALA A 575 -36.39 -0.12 -0.71
CA ALA A 575 -35.92 -0.52 0.59
C ALA A 575 -36.07 0.62 1.61
N ALA A 576 -36.74 0.32 2.73
CA ALA A 576 -36.70 1.15 3.93
C ALA A 576 -35.25 1.28 4.42
N GLN A 577 -34.91 2.40 5.06
CA GLN A 577 -33.61 2.63 5.69
C GLN A 577 -33.24 1.43 6.58
N GLN A 578 -32.28 0.64 6.14
CA GLN A 578 -31.79 -0.49 6.91
C GLN A 578 -30.86 0.03 8.00
N THR A 579 -31.22 -0.22 9.25
CA THR A 579 -30.28 -0.10 10.39
C THR A 579 -29.15 -1.10 10.15
N VAL A 580 -27.89 -0.62 10.17
CA VAL A 580 -26.70 -1.45 10.01
C VAL A 580 -26.75 -2.57 11.07
N THR A 581 -26.78 -3.83 10.64
CA THR A 581 -26.78 -4.96 11.57
C THR A 581 -25.42 -5.12 12.24
N LEU A 582 -25.34 -5.84 13.36
CA LEU A 582 -24.06 -6.13 14.00
C LEU A 582 -23.11 -6.87 13.06
N TYR A 583 -23.65 -7.81 12.28
CA TYR A 583 -22.90 -8.56 11.28
C TYR A 583 -22.29 -7.63 10.22
N ASP A 584 -23.09 -6.74 9.65
CA ASP A 584 -22.62 -5.78 8.63
C ASP A 584 -21.64 -4.76 9.20
N ALA A 585 -21.87 -4.30 10.43
CA ALA A 585 -20.95 -3.37 11.11
C ALA A 585 -19.55 -4.00 11.31
N VAL A 586 -19.48 -5.26 11.61
CA VAL A 586 -18.20 -6.00 11.71
C VAL A 586 -17.56 -6.17 10.34
N LEU A 587 -18.31 -6.60 9.31
CA LEU A 587 -17.76 -6.72 7.95
C LEU A 587 -17.21 -5.40 7.41
N GLN A 588 -17.89 -4.28 7.72
CA GLN A 588 -17.51 -2.95 7.26
C GLN A 588 -16.47 -2.25 8.15
N GLY A 589 -16.05 -2.87 9.25
CA GLY A 589 -15.04 -2.31 10.16
C GLY A 589 -15.51 -1.10 10.98
N LEU A 590 -16.84 -0.92 11.18
CA LEU A 590 -17.44 0.22 11.87
C LEU A 590 -17.53 -0.02 13.39
N LYS A 591 -16.53 0.41 14.14
CA LYS A 591 -16.36 0.09 15.57
C LYS A 591 -17.50 0.55 16.46
N ALA A 592 -17.91 1.83 16.38
CA ALA A 592 -18.98 2.36 17.23
C ALA A 592 -20.35 1.80 16.82
N ALA A 593 -20.60 1.61 15.52
CA ALA A 593 -21.81 0.97 15.03
C ALA A 593 -21.91 -0.49 15.50
N ALA A 594 -20.80 -1.25 15.48
CA ALA A 594 -20.75 -2.62 15.99
C ALA A 594 -21.03 -2.68 17.50
N ALA A 595 -20.41 -1.80 18.30
CA ALA A 595 -20.70 -1.71 19.74
C ALA A 595 -22.16 -1.35 20.02
N GLN A 596 -22.74 -0.40 19.28
CA GLN A 596 -24.14 -0.02 19.44
C GLN A 596 -25.11 -1.11 19.01
N ALA A 597 -24.85 -1.75 17.87
CA ALA A 597 -25.64 -2.88 17.39
C ALA A 597 -25.58 -4.07 18.35
N ALA A 598 -24.42 -4.34 18.99
CA ALA A 598 -24.26 -5.36 20.03
C ALA A 598 -25.14 -5.04 21.24
N ARG A 599 -25.15 -3.77 21.74
CA ARG A 599 -26.05 -3.36 22.84
C ARG A 599 -27.51 -3.57 22.51
N THR A 600 -27.91 -3.25 21.27
CA THR A 600 -29.29 -3.44 20.81
C THR A 600 -29.63 -4.93 20.69
N ALA A 601 -28.74 -5.73 20.13
CA ALA A 601 -28.94 -7.17 19.96
C ALA A 601 -29.01 -7.93 21.29
N LEU A 602 -28.28 -7.50 22.32
CA LEU A 602 -28.34 -8.05 23.69
C LEU A 602 -29.68 -7.84 24.39
N GLN A 603 -30.57 -7.00 23.86
CA GLN A 603 -31.95 -6.90 24.38
C GLN A 603 -32.82 -8.10 23.96
N ALA A 604 -32.46 -8.79 22.87
CA ALA A 604 -33.23 -9.89 22.28
C ALA A 604 -32.49 -11.24 22.26
N LYS A 605 -31.15 -11.23 22.36
CA LYS A 605 -30.31 -12.44 22.31
C LYS A 605 -29.43 -12.52 23.55
N SER A 606 -29.11 -13.73 23.97
CA SER A 606 -28.11 -13.95 25.00
C SER A 606 -26.70 -13.57 24.51
N PRO A 607 -25.77 -13.23 25.42
CA PRO A 607 -24.38 -12.98 25.06
C PRO A 607 -23.74 -14.11 24.27
N GLU A 608 -23.99 -15.35 24.63
CA GLU A 608 -23.44 -16.56 23.98
C GLU A 608 -24.01 -16.73 22.56
N GLU A 609 -25.33 -16.54 22.37
CA GLU A 609 -25.96 -16.56 21.03
C GLU A 609 -25.41 -15.45 20.13
N LEU A 610 -25.20 -14.25 20.67
CA LEU A 610 -24.67 -13.13 19.91
C LEU A 610 -23.24 -13.38 19.41
N VAL A 611 -22.41 -14.00 20.24
CA VAL A 611 -21.04 -14.40 19.85
C VAL A 611 -21.09 -15.49 18.78
N ASN A 612 -21.81 -16.56 19.02
CA ASN A 612 -21.77 -17.75 18.17
C ASN A 612 -22.52 -17.59 16.84
N GLU A 613 -23.64 -16.84 16.84
CA GLU A 613 -24.48 -16.73 15.65
C GLU A 613 -24.20 -15.47 14.82
N VAL A 614 -23.51 -14.45 15.38
CA VAL A 614 -23.27 -13.20 14.67
C VAL A 614 -21.78 -12.84 14.58
N LEU A 615 -21.09 -12.73 15.71
CA LEU A 615 -19.71 -12.23 15.72
C LEU A 615 -18.71 -13.21 15.08
N ILE A 616 -18.78 -14.51 15.45
CA ILE A 616 -17.91 -15.52 14.86
C ILE A 616 -18.17 -15.70 13.35
N PRO A 617 -19.43 -15.84 12.88
CA PRO A 617 -19.68 -15.91 11.44
C PRO A 617 -19.26 -14.68 10.66
N ALA A 618 -19.36 -13.47 11.24
CA ALA A 618 -18.87 -12.26 10.61
C ALA A 618 -17.33 -12.29 10.44
N LEU A 619 -16.61 -12.66 11.51
CA LEU A 619 -15.15 -12.80 11.46
C LEU A 619 -14.70 -13.92 10.50
N ASP A 620 -15.42 -15.05 10.45
CA ASP A 620 -15.12 -16.13 9.51
C ASP A 620 -15.32 -15.68 8.05
N THR A 621 -16.33 -14.84 7.79
CA THR A 621 -16.54 -14.23 6.44
C THR A 621 -15.42 -13.27 6.08
N VAL A 622 -14.97 -12.45 7.02
CA VAL A 622 -13.82 -11.55 6.85
C VAL A 622 -12.53 -12.34 6.58
N GLY A 623 -12.29 -13.41 7.36
CA GLY A 623 -11.15 -14.32 7.17
C GLY A 623 -11.15 -14.98 5.79
N ALA A 624 -12.29 -15.51 5.36
CA ALA A 624 -12.44 -16.13 4.04
C ALA A 624 -12.26 -15.10 2.90
N GLY A 625 -12.68 -13.85 3.10
CA GLY A 625 -12.45 -12.75 2.16
C GLY A 625 -10.97 -12.40 2.03
N PHE A 626 -10.22 -12.45 3.14
CA PHE A 626 -8.77 -12.25 3.16
C PHE A 626 -8.04 -13.40 2.44
N GLU A 627 -8.36 -14.65 2.72
CA GLU A 627 -7.78 -15.82 2.03
C GLU A 627 -7.99 -15.79 0.51
N LYS A 628 -9.17 -15.33 0.06
CA LYS A 628 -9.49 -15.21 -1.37
C LYS A 628 -8.89 -13.95 -2.01
N GLY A 629 -8.17 -13.12 -1.27
CA GLY A 629 -7.61 -11.86 -1.76
C GLY A 629 -8.66 -10.80 -2.13
N VAL A 630 -9.87 -10.90 -1.60
CA VAL A 630 -10.95 -9.92 -1.75
C VAL A 630 -10.83 -8.82 -0.69
N LEU A 631 -10.40 -9.19 0.52
CA LEU A 631 -10.07 -8.26 1.60
C LEU A 631 -8.56 -8.27 1.84
N PHE A 632 -8.02 -7.13 2.31
CA PHE A 632 -6.60 -6.94 2.56
C PHE A 632 -6.33 -6.64 4.03
N LEU A 633 -5.06 -6.68 4.42
CA LEU A 633 -4.65 -6.56 5.82
C LEU A 633 -5.27 -5.36 6.56
N PRO A 634 -5.32 -4.13 6.01
CA PRO A 634 -5.96 -3.00 6.72
C PRO A 634 -7.45 -3.25 7.01
N GLN A 635 -8.18 -3.80 6.04
CA GLN A 635 -9.62 -4.11 6.19
C GLN A 635 -9.85 -5.23 7.19
N LEU A 636 -9.01 -6.29 7.16
CA LEU A 636 -9.03 -7.38 8.14
C LEU A 636 -8.87 -6.83 9.57
N LEU A 637 -7.89 -5.93 9.78
CA LEU A 637 -7.63 -5.33 11.09
C LEU A 637 -8.77 -4.41 11.56
N GLN A 638 -9.40 -3.66 10.65
CA GLN A 638 -10.56 -2.82 10.98
C GLN A 638 -11.78 -3.67 11.37
N SER A 639 -12.09 -4.71 10.61
CA SER A 639 -13.18 -5.64 10.92
C SER A 639 -12.93 -6.36 12.25
N ALA A 640 -11.69 -6.78 12.51
CA ALA A 640 -11.28 -7.36 13.79
C ALA A 640 -11.47 -6.36 14.94
N GLY A 641 -11.09 -5.08 14.76
CA GLY A 641 -11.31 -4.02 15.74
C GLY A 641 -12.79 -3.69 15.99
N ALA A 642 -13.65 -3.79 14.98
CA ALA A 642 -15.09 -3.63 15.13
C ALA A 642 -15.70 -4.81 15.92
N ALA A 643 -15.27 -6.03 15.64
CA ALA A 643 -15.66 -7.20 16.43
C ALA A 643 -15.21 -7.09 17.88
N GLN A 644 -13.98 -6.63 18.12
CA GLN A 644 -13.46 -6.41 19.48
C GLN A 644 -14.33 -5.41 20.26
N ALA A 645 -14.71 -4.29 19.63
CA ALA A 645 -15.60 -3.32 20.26
C ALA A 645 -16.97 -3.92 20.64
N ALA A 646 -17.51 -4.82 19.82
CA ALA A 646 -18.72 -5.58 20.13
C ALA A 646 -18.47 -6.62 21.23
N PHE A 647 -17.34 -7.33 21.24
CA PHE A 647 -16.97 -8.29 22.29
C PHE A 647 -16.83 -7.62 23.67
N GLU A 648 -16.30 -6.41 23.77
CA GLU A 648 -16.23 -5.68 25.04
C GLU A 648 -17.65 -5.42 25.58
N VAL A 649 -18.60 -5.01 24.74
CA VAL A 649 -20.02 -4.86 25.14
C VAL A 649 -20.62 -6.16 25.62
N VAL A 650 -20.34 -7.27 24.95
CA VAL A 650 -20.81 -8.60 25.35
C VAL A 650 -20.19 -9.03 26.67
N LYS A 651 -18.90 -8.79 26.86
CA LYS A 651 -18.16 -9.09 28.09
C LYS A 651 -18.71 -8.31 29.30
N ASP A 652 -18.99 -7.02 29.12
CA ASP A 652 -19.64 -6.19 30.14
C ASP A 652 -21.01 -6.75 30.53
N ALA A 653 -21.79 -7.19 29.55
CA ALA A 653 -23.10 -7.81 29.80
C ALA A 653 -22.98 -9.14 30.56
N ILE A 654 -21.97 -10.00 30.25
CA ILE A 654 -21.67 -11.23 30.97
C ILE A 654 -21.26 -10.91 32.40
N ALA A 655 -20.36 -9.94 32.60
CA ALA A 655 -19.91 -9.51 33.92
C ALA A 655 -21.08 -9.01 34.79
N ALA A 656 -22.00 -8.23 34.20
CA ALA A 656 -23.22 -7.76 34.88
C ALA A 656 -24.19 -8.90 35.25
N SER A 657 -24.16 -10.03 34.54
CA SER A 657 -24.99 -11.20 34.79
C SER A 657 -24.48 -12.12 35.91
N GLY A 658 -23.27 -11.83 36.48
CA GLY A 658 -22.65 -12.61 37.56
C GLY A 658 -22.09 -13.99 37.15
N LYS A 659 -22.09 -14.32 35.86
CA LYS A 659 -21.46 -15.54 35.34
C LYS A 659 -19.96 -15.28 35.08
N LYS A 660 -19.07 -16.17 35.53
CA LYS A 660 -17.64 -16.13 35.20
C LYS A 660 -17.48 -16.44 33.70
N SER A 661 -16.90 -15.49 32.95
CA SER A 661 -16.45 -15.73 31.58
C SER A 661 -15.27 -16.72 31.62
N GLY A 662 -15.46 -17.92 31.10
CA GLY A 662 -14.36 -18.82 30.76
C GLY A 662 -13.73 -18.33 29.46
N GLY A 663 -12.49 -17.81 29.48
CA GLY A 663 -11.73 -17.55 28.23
C GLY A 663 -11.55 -18.86 27.46
N LYS A 664 -11.53 -18.80 26.11
CA LYS A 664 -11.40 -19.97 25.21
C LYS A 664 -10.06 -20.73 25.41
N GLY A 665 -9.10 -20.15 26.09
CA GLY A 665 -7.79 -20.74 26.38
C GLY A 665 -6.66 -19.70 26.26
N LYS A 666 -5.50 -20.07 26.81
CA LYS A 666 -4.30 -19.22 26.78
C LYS A 666 -3.31 -19.76 25.75
N ILE A 667 -2.75 -18.86 24.95
CA ILE A 667 -1.79 -19.15 23.88
C ILE A 667 -0.54 -18.29 24.10
N ILE A 668 0.66 -18.87 23.95
CA ILE A 668 1.91 -18.10 23.87
C ILE A 668 2.23 -17.86 22.41
N VAL A 669 2.67 -16.63 22.07
CA VAL A 669 3.26 -16.31 20.77
C VAL A 669 4.62 -15.65 20.95
N ALA A 670 5.60 -16.05 20.11
CA ALA A 670 6.97 -15.51 20.16
C ALA A 670 7.61 -15.50 18.76
N THR A 671 8.40 -14.48 18.47
CA THR A 671 9.36 -14.54 17.37
C THR A 671 10.67 -15.10 17.91
N VAL A 672 11.19 -16.13 17.28
CA VAL A 672 12.32 -16.92 17.77
C VAL A 672 13.62 -16.13 17.85
N LYS A 673 14.58 -16.62 18.64
CA LYS A 673 15.88 -15.99 18.85
C LYS A 673 16.61 -15.71 17.55
N GLY A 674 17.18 -14.51 17.44
CA GLY A 674 17.88 -14.03 16.25
C GLY A 674 16.96 -13.40 15.19
N ASP A 675 15.64 -13.53 15.34
CA ASP A 675 14.67 -12.90 14.43
C ASP A 675 14.02 -11.68 15.10
N ILE A 676 14.15 -10.54 14.42
CA ILE A 676 13.60 -9.26 14.89
C ILE A 676 12.30 -8.88 14.16
N HIS A 677 11.86 -9.71 13.20
CA HIS A 677 10.67 -9.46 12.40
C HIS A 677 9.44 -10.03 13.11
N ASP A 678 8.66 -9.17 13.72
CA ASP A 678 7.48 -9.56 14.52
C ASP A 678 6.13 -9.20 13.90
N ILE A 679 6.13 -8.66 12.68
CA ILE A 679 4.91 -8.24 11.98
C ILE A 679 3.90 -9.37 11.86
N GLY A 680 4.32 -10.53 11.33
CA GLY A 680 3.47 -11.71 11.18
C GLY A 680 2.92 -12.19 12.53
N LYS A 681 3.76 -12.25 13.56
CA LYS A 681 3.38 -12.63 14.92
C LYS A 681 2.33 -11.66 15.50
N ASN A 682 2.51 -10.35 15.30
CA ASN A 682 1.59 -9.35 15.84
C ASN A 682 0.21 -9.42 15.17
N ILE A 683 0.15 -9.76 13.88
CA ILE A 683 -1.11 -10.00 13.17
C ILE A 683 -1.80 -11.25 13.74
N VAL A 684 -1.08 -12.34 13.91
CA VAL A 684 -1.59 -13.59 14.51
C VAL A 684 -2.11 -13.32 15.93
N LYS A 685 -1.34 -12.59 16.76
CA LYS A 685 -1.76 -12.16 18.11
C LYS A 685 -3.09 -11.43 18.05
N THR A 686 -3.17 -10.37 17.24
CA THR A 686 -4.36 -9.53 17.14
C THR A 686 -5.59 -10.36 16.72
N LEU A 687 -5.43 -11.26 15.75
CA LEU A 687 -6.52 -12.13 15.35
C LEU A 687 -6.93 -13.08 16.48
N LEU A 688 -6.01 -13.78 17.12
CA LEU A 688 -6.30 -14.70 18.21
C LEU A 688 -7.03 -14.00 19.38
N GLU A 689 -6.59 -12.81 19.77
CA GLU A 689 -7.26 -11.97 20.78
C GLU A 689 -8.69 -11.63 20.37
N ASN A 690 -8.91 -11.28 19.09
CA ASN A 690 -10.24 -10.97 18.55
C ASN A 690 -11.19 -12.18 18.50
N TYR A 691 -10.66 -13.40 18.40
CA TYR A 691 -11.43 -14.63 18.50
C TYR A 691 -11.65 -15.08 19.96
N GLY A 692 -11.22 -14.30 20.94
CA GLY A 692 -11.48 -14.52 22.37
C GLY A 692 -10.46 -15.38 23.10
N TYR A 693 -9.28 -15.61 22.54
CA TYR A 693 -8.16 -16.27 23.21
C TYR A 693 -7.35 -15.28 24.06
N ASP A 694 -6.79 -15.74 25.15
CA ASP A 694 -5.86 -14.97 25.99
C ASP A 694 -4.43 -15.18 25.46
N VAL A 695 -3.87 -14.17 24.80
CA VAL A 695 -2.57 -14.28 24.12
C VAL A 695 -1.45 -13.66 24.94
N LEU A 696 -0.50 -14.49 25.36
CA LEU A 696 0.74 -14.07 26.00
C LEU A 696 1.82 -13.86 24.93
N ASP A 697 2.07 -12.62 24.59
CA ASP A 697 3.11 -12.24 23.63
C ASP A 697 4.45 -12.07 24.34
N LEU A 698 5.41 -12.92 24.01
CA LEU A 698 6.76 -12.85 24.56
C LEU A 698 7.69 -11.88 23.80
N GLY A 699 7.19 -11.31 22.68
CA GLY A 699 7.96 -10.36 21.88
C GLY A 699 8.77 -11.02 20.76
N ARG A 700 9.88 -10.37 20.40
CA ARG A 700 10.82 -10.78 19.33
C ARG A 700 12.18 -11.14 19.91
N ASP A 701 13.00 -11.85 19.13
CA ASP A 701 14.35 -12.32 19.55
C ASP A 701 14.30 -13.11 20.87
N VAL A 702 13.31 -14.01 21.00
CA VAL A 702 13.00 -14.70 22.25
C VAL A 702 13.84 -15.97 22.40
N PRO A 703 14.68 -16.07 23.43
CA PRO A 703 15.44 -17.30 23.72
C PRO A 703 14.53 -18.49 24.03
N ALA A 704 14.93 -19.69 23.62
CA ALA A 704 14.18 -20.92 23.84
C ALA A 704 13.80 -21.15 25.32
N GLU A 705 14.72 -20.85 26.26
CA GLU A 705 14.49 -20.98 27.68
C GLU A 705 13.37 -20.08 28.21
N THR A 706 13.21 -18.88 27.60
CA THR A 706 12.14 -17.95 27.95
C THR A 706 10.78 -18.49 27.55
N VAL A 707 10.69 -19.11 26.36
CA VAL A 707 9.45 -19.76 25.88
C VAL A 707 9.11 -20.94 26.77
N VAL A 708 10.08 -21.79 27.09
CA VAL A 708 9.90 -22.95 27.98
C VAL A 708 9.39 -22.51 29.36
N LYS A 709 10.04 -21.50 29.94
CA LYS A 709 9.64 -20.97 31.25
C LYS A 709 8.21 -20.43 31.25
N ALA A 710 7.87 -19.61 30.26
CA ALA A 710 6.52 -19.07 30.11
C ALA A 710 5.47 -20.19 29.93
N ALA A 711 5.79 -21.22 29.13
CA ALA A 711 4.91 -22.36 28.93
C ALA A 711 4.66 -23.15 30.21
N GLN A 712 5.69 -23.33 31.07
CA GLN A 712 5.59 -23.97 32.38
C GLN A 712 4.77 -23.14 33.38
N GLU A 713 5.07 -21.85 33.48
CA GLU A 713 4.40 -20.94 34.41
C GLU A 713 2.92 -20.78 34.15
N HIS A 714 2.55 -20.75 32.86
CA HIS A 714 1.16 -20.51 32.47
C HIS A 714 0.37 -21.76 32.07
N GLY A 715 1.03 -22.92 31.97
CA GLY A 715 0.37 -24.19 31.66
C GLY A 715 -0.38 -24.17 30.31
N VAL A 716 0.18 -23.52 29.30
CA VAL A 716 -0.47 -23.35 27.99
C VAL A 716 -0.51 -24.64 27.20
N ARG A 717 -1.57 -24.81 26.43
CA ARG A 717 -1.74 -25.97 25.54
C ARG A 717 -1.25 -25.72 24.10
N LEU A 718 -1.07 -24.44 23.73
CA LEU A 718 -0.63 -24.04 22.38
C LEU A 718 0.44 -22.95 22.49
N VAL A 719 1.54 -23.15 21.75
CA VAL A 719 2.64 -22.18 21.57
C VAL A 719 2.78 -21.89 20.08
N GLY A 720 2.72 -20.62 19.69
CA GLY A 720 2.95 -20.16 18.33
C GLY A 720 4.37 -19.55 18.20
N LEU A 721 5.16 -20.05 17.25
CA LEU A 721 6.50 -19.54 16.95
C LEU A 721 6.53 -18.96 15.53
N SER A 722 7.18 -17.81 15.39
CA SER A 722 7.34 -17.10 14.13
C SER A 722 8.81 -16.91 13.74
N ALA A 723 9.14 -17.11 12.45
CA ALA A 723 10.43 -16.78 11.86
C ALA A 723 10.25 -16.25 10.43
N LEU A 724 10.94 -15.16 10.10
CA LEU A 724 10.90 -14.55 8.76
C LEU A 724 12.21 -14.78 7.98
N MET A 725 13.29 -15.14 8.65
CA MET A 725 14.61 -15.37 8.03
C MET A 725 14.97 -16.86 8.03
N THR A 726 15.55 -17.32 6.93
CA THR A 726 16.08 -18.69 6.85
C THR A 726 17.17 -18.98 7.87
N THR A 727 17.91 -17.95 8.28
CA THR A 727 18.97 -18.04 9.29
C THR A 727 18.45 -18.29 10.71
N THR A 728 17.17 -18.07 10.97
CA THR A 728 16.56 -18.23 12.30
C THR A 728 15.72 -19.50 12.46
N LEU A 729 15.61 -20.30 11.38
CA LEU A 729 14.92 -21.58 11.42
C LEU A 729 15.53 -22.58 12.42
N GLY A 730 16.87 -22.58 12.56
CA GLY A 730 17.54 -23.38 13.59
C GLY A 730 17.17 -23.01 15.02
N SER A 731 16.91 -21.72 15.30
CA SER A 731 16.44 -21.26 16.61
C SER A 731 14.98 -21.70 16.87
N MET A 732 14.18 -21.85 15.84
CA MET A 732 12.83 -22.39 15.94
C MET A 732 12.87 -23.88 16.32
N GLU A 733 13.70 -24.66 15.65
CA GLU A 733 13.92 -26.08 15.95
C GLU A 733 14.46 -26.26 17.39
N GLU A 734 15.46 -25.43 17.79
CA GLU A 734 15.98 -25.43 19.15
C GLU A 734 14.89 -25.16 20.20
N THR A 735 13.99 -24.21 19.92
CA THR A 735 12.86 -23.89 20.82
C THR A 735 11.89 -25.05 20.95
N ILE A 736 11.52 -25.71 19.83
CA ILE A 736 10.67 -26.89 19.84
C ILE A 736 11.33 -28.04 20.64
N CYS A 737 12.60 -28.32 20.35
CA CYS A 737 13.36 -29.33 21.07
C CYS A 737 13.46 -29.03 22.57
N ALA A 738 13.59 -27.75 22.97
CA ALA A 738 13.65 -27.34 24.37
C ALA A 738 12.31 -27.58 25.07
N LEU A 739 11.17 -27.26 24.43
CA LEU A 739 9.83 -27.55 24.95
C LEU A 739 9.62 -29.06 25.16
N ARG A 740 10.05 -29.90 24.22
CA ARG A 740 9.94 -31.35 24.30
C ARG A 740 10.85 -31.92 25.40
N ARG A 741 12.10 -31.44 25.52
CA ARG A 741 13.04 -31.85 26.58
C ARG A 741 12.55 -31.47 27.98
N ALA A 742 11.80 -30.38 28.10
CA ALA A 742 11.17 -29.97 29.35
C ALA A 742 9.94 -30.81 29.74
N GLY A 743 9.56 -31.79 28.92
CA GLY A 743 8.41 -32.69 29.17
C GLY A 743 7.05 -32.00 29.06
N LEU A 744 6.98 -30.87 28.35
CA LEU A 744 5.73 -30.12 28.19
C LEU A 744 4.86 -30.74 27.10
N SER A 745 3.58 -30.95 27.41
CA SER A 745 2.58 -31.52 26.48
C SER A 745 1.89 -30.46 25.59
N CYS A 746 2.39 -29.23 25.59
CA CYS A 746 1.86 -28.19 24.72
C CYS A 746 2.12 -28.53 23.24
N GLN A 747 1.16 -28.20 22.38
CA GLN A 747 1.32 -28.28 20.94
C GLN A 747 2.01 -27.02 20.42
N VAL A 748 2.81 -27.17 19.37
CA VAL A 748 3.59 -26.08 18.78
C VAL A 748 3.11 -25.83 17.36
N MET A 749 2.65 -24.63 17.13
CA MET A 749 2.29 -24.09 15.82
C MET A 749 3.44 -23.19 15.35
N VAL A 750 3.87 -23.35 14.10
CA VAL A 750 4.90 -22.53 13.48
C VAL A 750 4.37 -21.80 12.25
N GLY A 751 4.86 -20.57 12.02
CA GLY A 751 4.52 -19.76 10.86
C GLY A 751 5.62 -18.79 10.48
N GLY A 752 5.58 -18.30 9.25
CA GLY A 752 6.53 -17.32 8.71
C GLY A 752 6.84 -17.54 7.24
N ALA A 753 7.25 -16.47 6.54
CA ALA A 753 7.40 -16.45 5.07
C ALA A 753 8.47 -17.41 4.50
N VAL A 754 9.36 -17.92 5.35
CA VAL A 754 10.45 -18.84 4.94
C VAL A 754 10.16 -20.31 5.27
N LEU A 755 8.99 -20.59 5.85
CA LEU A 755 8.61 -21.93 6.27
C LEU A 755 7.75 -22.61 5.18
N THR A 756 7.99 -23.90 5.01
CA THR A 756 7.09 -24.78 4.25
C THR A 756 6.45 -25.81 5.17
N PRO A 757 5.30 -26.40 4.81
CA PRO A 757 4.68 -27.45 5.61
C PRO A 757 5.61 -28.62 5.90
N GLU A 758 6.41 -29.04 4.92
CA GLU A 758 7.35 -30.16 5.03
C GLU A 758 8.44 -29.86 6.05
N TYR A 759 9.00 -28.61 6.02
CA TYR A 759 10.02 -28.21 6.96
C TYR A 759 9.48 -28.05 8.38
N ALA A 760 8.28 -27.50 8.54
CA ALA A 760 7.61 -27.38 9.83
C ALA A 760 7.47 -28.77 10.51
N MET A 761 7.05 -29.79 9.76
CA MET A 761 6.95 -31.15 10.27
C MET A 761 8.34 -31.75 10.56
N HIS A 762 9.35 -31.45 9.73
CA HIS A 762 10.72 -31.94 9.92
C HIS A 762 11.33 -31.47 11.24
N ILE A 763 11.13 -30.21 11.62
CA ILE A 763 11.61 -29.64 12.90
C ILE A 763 10.79 -30.02 14.11
N GLY A 764 9.75 -30.87 13.95
CA GLY A 764 8.93 -31.40 15.03
C GLY A 764 7.81 -30.47 15.52
N ALA A 765 7.37 -29.52 14.69
CA ALA A 765 6.16 -28.76 14.95
C ALA A 765 4.91 -29.65 14.81
N ASP A 766 3.87 -29.37 15.58
CA ASP A 766 2.60 -30.12 15.50
C ASP A 766 1.71 -29.51 14.41
N TYR A 767 1.84 -28.20 14.15
CA TYR A 767 1.06 -27.48 13.15
C TYR A 767 1.91 -26.47 12.38
N TYR A 768 1.56 -26.29 11.12
CA TYR A 768 2.03 -25.21 10.27
C TYR A 768 0.87 -24.26 9.95
N ALA A 769 1.07 -22.97 10.16
CA ALA A 769 0.14 -21.92 9.79
C ALA A 769 0.74 -21.07 8.67
N LYS A 770 0.19 -21.18 7.46
CA LYS A 770 0.65 -20.38 6.31
C LYS A 770 0.28 -18.90 6.44
N ASP A 771 -0.78 -18.61 7.22
CA ASP A 771 -1.31 -17.27 7.45
C ASP A 771 -1.97 -17.15 8.83
N ALA A 772 -2.37 -15.93 9.17
CA ALA A 772 -2.93 -15.62 10.47
C ALA A 772 -4.34 -16.26 10.69
N LYS A 773 -5.11 -16.48 9.62
CA LYS A 773 -6.42 -17.14 9.74
C LYS A 773 -6.24 -18.61 10.08
N GLN A 774 -5.30 -19.29 9.45
CA GLN A 774 -4.99 -20.70 9.75
C GLN A 774 -4.50 -20.87 11.19
N SER A 775 -3.79 -19.86 11.75
CA SER A 775 -3.41 -19.85 13.17
C SER A 775 -4.64 -19.88 14.09
N VAL A 776 -5.72 -19.19 13.74
CA VAL A 776 -6.99 -19.20 14.50
C VAL A 776 -7.68 -20.56 14.38
N ASP A 777 -7.68 -21.16 13.19
CA ASP A 777 -8.30 -22.48 12.99
C ASP A 777 -7.58 -23.58 13.80
N ILE A 778 -6.24 -23.53 13.84
CA ILE A 778 -5.42 -24.39 14.70
C ILE A 778 -5.74 -24.16 16.20
N ALA A 779 -5.83 -22.88 16.62
CA ALA A 779 -6.17 -22.56 17.99
C ALA A 779 -7.56 -23.09 18.38
N ARG A 780 -8.52 -23.06 17.47
CA ARG A 780 -9.87 -23.62 17.64
C ARG A 780 -9.82 -25.15 17.76
N GLU A 781 -9.01 -25.83 16.98
CA GLU A 781 -8.82 -27.26 17.03
C GLU A 781 -8.21 -27.70 18.36
N VAL A 782 -7.19 -27.01 18.85
CA VAL A 782 -6.44 -27.38 20.05
C VAL A 782 -7.15 -26.98 21.34
N LEU A 783 -7.83 -25.85 21.36
CA LEU A 783 -8.35 -25.24 22.60
C LEU A 783 -9.89 -25.25 22.66
N GLY A 784 -10.57 -25.29 21.52
CA GLY A 784 -12.04 -25.28 21.40
C GLY A 784 -12.63 -23.94 21.05
#